data_8b8008f4f767900e0aae5e41ebd41f74
#
_entry.id   8b8008f4f767900e0aae5e41ebd41f74
#
_cell.length_a   1.000
_cell.length_b   1.000
_cell.length_c   1.000
_cell.angle_alpha   90.00
_cell.angle_beta   90.00
_cell.angle_gamma   90.00
#
_symmetry.space_group_name_H-M   'P 1'
#
loop_
_entity.id
_entity.type
_entity.pdbx_description
1 polymer ?
#
loop_
_entity_poly.entity_id
_entity_poly.type
_entity_poly.pdbx_seq_one_letter_code
_entity_poly.pdbx_strand_id
1 'polypeptide(L)'
;MNSFQWEKLPPAEERQLDKAAQVCKGLAVAMVARANSGHPAGALSSMKMYMAAYGAANVTPQNCDSLERDFVVISHGHTSAAAYATLAYYGFVDAFDAVNEFRQTGSRFQGHVERMVPGVDWGSGCLGQGLSAGAGFALAQKARGYDGRVYVLMGDGEQPKGQIAEARRLIAARKLTNVTALIDVNDIQISGRCGDVMPAHIKELWEADGWQTILCDGDSFAALYAALKTARAAGRPVAVLCRTTMGKGVSFMEDKPDYHGKAASGDLYRQAMKELGQPDLVALAAEHKKAKFSAARALEPLGAALDLGAPKVYGPADTTDNRSAFGSALAEVGQLNYKKAGRTPVLVFDCDLAGSVKTGEFAKKCPDSFIQCGIQENNTATAAGTASAGGVVSVWADFGVFGLAEAYNQQRMNDVNHANEKLVLTHVGLDVGEDGMTHQCIDYVSLMSNFFNWKLVVPADPNQTDRATRWALKTPGNICLAMGRSKLPTLCANGKPLLARDFTYGEAVKVREGKDAAILALGAMAGRAVQAAGLLAEKGVETSVYAVSCPLEIDESALTEAFQTGTVLTVEDHNVNSGMGSLWLARAEELGLRAAARRLGVHRYGDSGPSEEVYAAMGLSADAIAATLEDLKKVAR
;
A
#
# COMPACT_ATOMS: atom_id res chain seq x y z
N MET A 1 -28.32 15.17 7.06
CA MET A 1 -28.38 14.52 5.73
C MET A 1 -28.45 13.00 5.80
N ASN A 2 -27.94 12.37 6.86
CA ASN A 2 -27.72 10.91 6.96
C ASN A 2 -28.93 9.99 6.70
N SER A 3 -30.14 10.43 6.97
CA SER A 3 -31.31 9.56 6.81
C SER A 3 -32.01 9.69 5.46
N PHE A 4 -31.62 10.66 4.61
CA PHE A 4 -32.37 11.02 3.40
C PHE A 4 -33.89 11.06 3.62
N GLN A 5 -34.27 11.51 4.83
CA GLN A 5 -35.66 11.48 5.32
C GLN A 5 -36.61 12.42 4.53
N TRP A 6 -36.05 13.42 3.85
CA TRP A 6 -36.84 14.36 3.07
C TRP A 6 -36.93 13.91 1.61
N GLU A 7 -38.02 14.21 0.95
CA GLU A 7 -38.12 14.06 -0.49
C GLU A 7 -37.13 15.01 -1.20
N LYS A 8 -37.10 16.27 -0.75
CA LYS A 8 -36.13 17.30 -1.12
C LYS A 8 -35.60 17.96 0.14
N LEU A 9 -34.37 18.44 0.10
CA LEU A 9 -33.75 19.17 1.23
C LEU A 9 -34.60 20.42 1.54
N PRO A 10 -35.11 20.60 2.78
CA PRO A 10 -35.89 21.78 3.14
C PRO A 10 -35.07 23.06 2.99
N PRO A 11 -35.65 24.17 2.50
CA PRO A 11 -34.94 25.45 2.36
C PRO A 11 -34.34 25.99 3.67
N ALA A 12 -34.94 25.67 4.81
CA ALA A 12 -34.41 26.06 6.12
C ALA A 12 -33.09 25.31 6.43
N GLU A 13 -33.05 24.03 6.16
CA GLU A 13 -31.84 23.19 6.33
C GLU A 13 -30.74 23.61 5.35
N GLU A 14 -31.08 23.88 4.08
CA GLU A 14 -30.13 24.37 3.10
C GLU A 14 -29.47 25.68 3.56
N ARG A 15 -30.28 26.66 4.03
CA ARG A 15 -29.75 27.93 4.58
C ARG A 15 -28.84 27.73 5.80
N GLN A 16 -29.15 26.75 6.65
CA GLN A 16 -28.31 26.43 7.79
C GLN A 16 -26.97 25.83 7.35
N LEU A 17 -27.00 24.89 6.40
CA LEU A 17 -25.77 24.28 5.82
C LEU A 17 -24.95 25.33 5.05
N ASP A 18 -25.59 26.26 4.34
CA ASP A 18 -24.89 27.35 3.66
C ASP A 18 -24.14 28.25 4.65
N LYS A 19 -24.75 28.61 5.78
CA LYS A 19 -24.05 29.35 6.85
C LYS A 19 -22.87 28.56 7.42
N ALA A 20 -23.06 27.27 7.67
CA ALA A 20 -21.98 26.40 8.14
C ALA A 20 -20.84 26.30 7.12
N ALA A 21 -21.17 26.22 5.82
CA ALA A 21 -20.16 26.19 4.76
C ALA A 21 -19.33 27.48 4.71
N GLN A 22 -19.92 28.66 4.98
CA GLN A 22 -19.15 29.90 5.07
C GLN A 22 -18.15 29.87 6.24
N VAL A 23 -18.55 29.33 7.40
CA VAL A 23 -17.63 29.13 8.54
C VAL A 23 -16.51 28.16 8.16
N CYS A 24 -16.83 27.01 7.56
CA CYS A 24 -15.81 26.03 7.12
C CYS A 24 -14.85 26.60 6.07
N LYS A 25 -15.34 27.42 5.12
CA LYS A 25 -14.50 28.14 4.17
C LYS A 25 -13.55 29.10 4.89
N GLY A 26 -14.04 29.85 5.87
CA GLY A 26 -13.23 30.72 6.71
C GLY A 26 -12.13 29.95 7.46
N LEU A 27 -12.46 28.80 8.08
CA LEU A 27 -11.49 27.93 8.74
C LEU A 27 -10.42 27.41 7.76
N ALA A 28 -10.82 27.00 6.55
CA ALA A 28 -9.87 26.54 5.54
C ALA A 28 -8.89 27.65 5.10
N VAL A 29 -9.40 28.87 4.88
CA VAL A 29 -8.55 30.04 4.58
C VAL A 29 -7.64 30.39 5.77
N ALA A 30 -8.15 30.32 7.01
CA ALA A 30 -7.38 30.61 8.22
C ALA A 30 -6.23 29.59 8.43
N MET A 31 -6.48 28.28 8.21
CA MET A 31 -5.43 27.24 8.24
C MET A 31 -4.30 27.57 7.28
N VAL A 32 -4.64 27.86 6.02
CA VAL A 32 -3.67 28.15 4.96
C VAL A 32 -2.94 29.46 5.23
N ALA A 33 -3.63 30.50 5.70
CA ALA A 33 -3.02 31.78 6.06
C ALA A 33 -2.06 31.65 7.25
N ARG A 34 -2.47 30.90 8.30
CA ARG A 34 -1.65 30.66 9.50
C ARG A 34 -0.36 29.90 9.18
N ALA A 35 -0.43 28.90 8.32
CA ALA A 35 0.72 28.13 7.85
C ALA A 35 1.53 28.85 6.75
N ASN A 36 0.99 29.92 6.17
CA ASN A 36 1.49 30.58 4.96
C ASN A 36 1.78 29.57 3.82
N SER A 37 1.00 28.50 3.77
CA SER A 37 1.19 27.39 2.83
C SER A 37 -0.10 26.55 2.73
N GLY A 38 -0.47 26.10 1.54
CA GLY A 38 -1.62 25.22 1.30
C GLY A 38 -2.36 25.55 0.01
N HIS A 39 -3.52 24.89 -0.19
CA HIS A 39 -4.33 24.96 -1.41
C HIS A 39 -5.72 25.55 -1.08
N PRO A 40 -5.85 26.89 -0.96
CA PRO A 40 -7.09 27.49 -0.49
C PRO A 40 -8.21 27.39 -1.50
N ALA A 41 -7.97 27.69 -2.78
CA ALA A 41 -9.04 27.83 -3.75
C ALA A 41 -9.74 26.50 -4.09
N GLY A 42 -9.02 25.40 -4.23
CA GLY A 42 -9.59 24.05 -4.35
C GLY A 42 -10.36 23.62 -3.09
N ALA A 43 -9.88 24.02 -1.90
CA ALA A 43 -10.61 23.78 -0.65
C ALA A 43 -11.95 24.54 -0.60
N LEU A 44 -12.01 25.75 -1.17
CA LEU A 44 -13.24 26.54 -1.21
C LEU A 44 -14.27 25.97 -2.20
N SER A 45 -13.85 25.49 -3.39
CA SER A 45 -14.77 24.88 -4.37
C SER A 45 -15.34 23.56 -3.86
N SER A 46 -14.51 22.71 -3.28
CA SER A 46 -14.93 21.38 -2.80
C SER A 46 -15.72 21.41 -1.49
N MET A 47 -15.78 22.52 -0.76
CA MET A 47 -16.31 22.59 0.62
C MET A 47 -17.69 21.98 0.78
N LYS A 48 -18.66 22.38 -0.05
CA LYS A 48 -20.03 21.85 0.04
C LYS A 48 -20.10 20.37 -0.31
N MET A 49 -19.28 19.91 -1.25
CA MET A 49 -19.15 18.52 -1.62
C MET A 49 -18.64 17.66 -0.44
N TYR A 50 -17.62 18.14 0.29
CA TYR A 50 -17.13 17.51 1.52
C TYR A 50 -18.22 17.42 2.58
N MET A 51 -18.87 18.55 2.89
CA MET A 51 -19.92 18.58 3.89
C MET A 51 -21.11 17.68 3.52
N ALA A 52 -21.48 17.62 2.23
CA ALA A 52 -22.56 16.75 1.76
C ALA A 52 -22.20 15.27 1.88
N ALA A 53 -20.96 14.87 1.53
CA ALA A 53 -20.50 13.49 1.62
C ALA A 53 -20.46 13.01 3.09
N TYR A 54 -19.83 13.75 3.99
CA TYR A 54 -19.80 13.40 5.42
C TYR A 54 -21.19 13.48 6.06
N GLY A 55 -22.02 14.43 5.62
CA GLY A 55 -23.42 14.54 6.07
C GLY A 55 -24.32 13.41 5.55
N ALA A 56 -23.99 12.74 4.46
CA ALA A 56 -24.72 11.59 3.91
C ALA A 56 -24.22 10.25 4.46
N ALA A 57 -22.93 10.18 4.81
CA ALA A 57 -22.29 8.97 5.28
C ALA A 57 -22.69 8.63 6.73
N ASN A 58 -22.83 7.33 7.02
CA ASN A 58 -22.93 6.82 8.38
C ASN A 58 -21.53 6.76 9.02
N VAL A 59 -20.94 7.93 9.23
CA VAL A 59 -19.67 8.12 9.93
C VAL A 59 -19.78 9.27 10.93
N THR A 60 -19.39 9.02 12.17
CA THR A 60 -19.45 9.97 13.29
C THR A 60 -18.19 9.88 14.12
N PRO A 61 -17.88 10.86 15.00
CA PRO A 61 -16.77 10.74 15.94
C PRO A 61 -16.80 9.47 16.80
N GLN A 62 -17.99 8.95 17.09
CA GLN A 62 -18.20 7.77 17.96
C GLN A 62 -17.98 6.45 17.23
N ASN A 63 -18.17 6.40 15.90
CA ASN A 63 -18.02 5.18 15.12
C ASN A 63 -16.87 5.21 14.11
N CYS A 64 -16.07 6.28 14.04
CA CYS A 64 -15.02 6.44 13.02
C CYS A 64 -13.92 5.37 13.07
N ASP A 65 -13.79 4.64 14.18
CA ASP A 65 -12.89 3.50 14.34
C ASP A 65 -13.57 2.15 14.07
N SER A 66 -14.91 2.13 13.92
CA SER A 66 -15.64 0.92 13.57
C SER A 66 -15.44 0.56 12.10
N LEU A 67 -15.46 -0.74 11.80
CA LEU A 67 -15.51 -1.24 10.43
C LEU A 67 -16.95 -1.36 9.90
N GLU A 68 -17.96 -1.20 10.76
CA GLU A 68 -19.38 -1.28 10.43
C GLU A 68 -19.97 0.11 10.27
N ARG A 69 -19.49 0.83 9.25
CA ARG A 69 -19.88 2.18 8.86
C ARG A 69 -19.61 2.44 7.38
N ASP A 70 -20.02 3.60 6.92
CA ASP A 70 -19.63 4.09 5.59
C ASP A 70 -18.16 4.56 5.60
N PHE A 71 -17.51 4.51 4.45
CA PHE A 71 -16.15 5.04 4.25
C PHE A 71 -16.19 6.30 3.39
N VAL A 72 -15.34 7.27 3.74
CA VAL A 72 -15.14 8.50 2.96
C VAL A 72 -13.67 8.60 2.58
N VAL A 73 -13.39 8.42 1.29
CA VAL A 73 -12.04 8.49 0.72
C VAL A 73 -11.85 9.83 0.02
N ILE A 74 -10.76 10.50 0.34
CA ILE A 74 -10.40 11.79 -0.25
C ILE A 74 -9.26 11.57 -1.24
N SER A 75 -9.55 11.57 -2.55
CA SER A 75 -8.55 11.36 -3.61
C SER A 75 -7.69 12.60 -3.85
N HIS A 76 -8.30 13.78 -3.91
CA HIS A 76 -7.60 15.07 -4.05
C HIS A 76 -7.13 15.60 -2.69
N GLY A 77 -6.23 14.85 -2.06
CA GLY A 77 -5.77 15.08 -0.67
C GLY A 77 -5.14 16.44 -0.38
N HIS A 78 -4.75 17.21 -1.40
CA HIS A 78 -4.24 18.56 -1.27
C HIS A 78 -5.30 19.57 -0.77
N THR A 79 -6.61 19.27 -0.93
CA THR A 79 -7.70 20.06 -0.36
C THR A 79 -7.94 19.77 1.14
N SER A 80 -6.89 19.36 1.84
CA SER A 80 -6.89 18.96 3.25
C SER A 80 -7.52 20.00 4.19
N ALA A 81 -7.37 21.31 3.89
CA ALA A 81 -8.01 22.36 4.68
C ALA A 81 -9.55 22.28 4.64
N ALA A 82 -10.15 21.88 3.49
CA ALA A 82 -11.59 21.62 3.41
C ALA A 82 -11.99 20.38 4.21
N ALA A 83 -11.17 19.32 4.13
CA ALA A 83 -11.39 18.10 4.90
C ALA A 83 -11.38 18.40 6.41
N TYR A 84 -10.36 19.08 6.91
CA TYR A 84 -10.23 19.37 8.35
C TYR A 84 -11.31 20.34 8.85
N ALA A 85 -11.70 21.34 8.06
CA ALA A 85 -12.82 22.21 8.39
C ALA A 85 -14.16 21.47 8.44
N THR A 86 -14.37 20.53 7.51
CA THR A 86 -15.55 19.66 7.50
C THR A 86 -15.56 18.71 8.70
N LEU A 87 -14.43 18.08 9.01
CA LEU A 87 -14.28 17.21 10.18
C LEU A 87 -14.48 17.97 11.49
N ALA A 88 -14.05 19.24 11.56
CA ALA A 88 -14.33 20.10 12.71
C ALA A 88 -15.83 20.40 12.84
N TYR A 89 -16.52 20.72 11.74
CA TYR A 89 -17.96 20.94 11.73
C TYR A 89 -18.75 19.72 12.24
N TYR A 90 -18.33 18.52 11.88
CA TYR A 90 -18.97 17.28 12.34
C TYR A 90 -18.44 16.75 13.68
N GLY A 91 -17.52 17.48 14.35
CA GLY A 91 -17.06 17.18 15.70
C GLY A 91 -15.96 16.11 15.81
N PHE A 92 -15.32 15.73 14.71
CA PHE A 92 -14.20 14.77 14.75
C PHE A 92 -12.92 15.39 15.32
N VAL A 93 -12.73 16.68 15.12
CA VAL A 93 -11.57 17.45 15.56
C VAL A 93 -11.98 18.83 16.06
N ASP A 94 -11.13 19.45 16.88
CA ASP A 94 -11.32 20.84 17.27
C ASP A 94 -10.90 21.79 16.13
N ALA A 95 -11.75 22.81 15.87
CA ALA A 95 -11.54 23.74 14.75
C ALA A 95 -10.30 24.62 14.95
N PHE A 96 -10.04 25.08 16.19
CA PHE A 96 -8.90 25.96 16.48
C PHE A 96 -7.59 25.15 16.57
N ASP A 97 -7.66 23.88 17.00
CA ASP A 97 -6.51 22.98 16.86
C ASP A 97 -6.13 22.83 15.38
N ALA A 98 -7.11 22.58 14.49
CA ALA A 98 -6.84 22.48 13.06
C ALA A 98 -6.20 23.76 12.48
N VAL A 99 -6.68 24.96 12.87
CA VAL A 99 -6.08 26.23 12.44
C VAL A 99 -4.65 26.43 12.98
N ASN A 100 -4.43 26.13 14.26
CA ASN A 100 -3.14 26.35 14.91
C ASN A 100 -2.05 25.37 14.46
N GLU A 101 -2.46 24.14 14.14
CA GLU A 101 -1.55 23.01 13.93
C GLU A 101 -1.38 22.63 12.45
N PHE A 102 -2.17 23.21 11.53
CA PHE A 102 -2.09 22.91 10.10
C PHE A 102 -0.67 23.10 9.56
N ARG A 103 -0.10 22.06 8.95
CA ARG A 103 1.25 22.02 8.39
C ARG A 103 2.36 22.37 9.39
N GLN A 104 2.15 22.10 10.69
CA GLN A 104 3.20 22.25 11.70
C GLN A 104 3.92 20.91 11.91
N THR A 105 5.25 20.95 12.09
CA THR A 105 6.06 19.76 12.39
C THR A 105 5.57 19.11 13.69
N GLY A 106 5.26 17.82 13.63
CA GLY A 106 4.72 17.04 14.76
C GLY A 106 3.19 17.06 14.89
N SER A 107 2.49 17.84 14.07
CA SER A 107 1.03 17.86 14.02
C SER A 107 0.46 16.75 13.15
N ARG A 108 -0.73 16.27 13.52
CA ARG A 108 -1.54 15.35 12.70
C ARG A 108 -2.20 16.03 11.48
N PHE A 109 -2.34 17.36 11.49
CA PHE A 109 -2.97 18.11 10.40
C PHE A 109 -1.97 18.43 9.29
N GLN A 110 -1.62 17.36 8.54
CA GLN A 110 -0.66 17.41 7.46
C GLN A 110 -1.16 18.22 6.26
N GLY A 111 -0.26 18.56 5.35
CA GLY A 111 -0.58 19.30 4.12
C GLY A 111 -1.46 18.55 3.12
N HIS A 112 -1.47 17.23 3.21
CA HIS A 112 -2.41 16.31 2.57
C HIS A 112 -3.07 15.47 3.65
N VAL A 113 -4.24 14.93 3.36
CA VAL A 113 -4.99 14.17 4.37
C VAL A 113 -4.30 12.86 4.74
N GLU A 114 -4.26 12.55 6.04
CA GLU A 114 -3.64 11.34 6.58
C GLU A 114 -4.57 10.62 7.57
N ARG A 115 -4.51 9.29 7.60
CA ARG A 115 -5.35 8.45 8.48
C ARG A 115 -5.22 8.75 9.97
N MET A 116 -4.14 9.39 10.40
CA MET A 116 -3.96 9.79 11.80
C MET A 116 -4.93 10.90 12.27
N VAL A 117 -5.70 11.50 11.35
CA VAL A 117 -6.81 12.41 11.68
C VAL A 117 -8.10 11.59 11.74
N PRO A 118 -8.84 11.60 12.88
CA PRO A 118 -10.13 10.90 12.97
C PRO A 118 -11.10 11.32 11.86
N GLY A 119 -11.75 10.34 11.24
CA GLY A 119 -12.65 10.57 10.11
C GLY A 119 -11.98 10.56 8.73
N VAL A 120 -10.65 10.47 8.64
CA VAL A 120 -9.93 10.21 7.39
C VAL A 120 -9.67 8.71 7.28
N ASP A 121 -10.17 8.07 6.23
CA ASP A 121 -10.08 6.62 6.05
C ASP A 121 -8.83 6.16 5.33
N TRP A 122 -8.29 6.99 4.44
CA TRP A 122 -7.08 6.72 3.68
C TRP A 122 -6.29 8.00 3.43
N GLY A 123 -5.01 8.01 3.73
CA GLY A 123 -4.09 9.09 3.41
C GLY A 123 -3.78 9.08 1.91
N SER A 124 -3.92 10.22 1.25
CA SER A 124 -3.82 10.33 -0.21
C SER A 124 -2.99 11.54 -0.62
N GLY A 125 -1.68 11.34 -0.79
CA GLY A 125 -0.78 12.36 -1.37
C GLY A 125 -0.72 12.28 -2.89
N CYS A 126 -0.94 11.08 -3.42
CA CYS A 126 -0.81 10.78 -4.85
C CYS A 126 -2.18 10.83 -5.53
N LEU A 127 -2.40 11.84 -6.37
CA LEU A 127 -3.64 12.01 -7.14
C LEU A 127 -3.97 10.75 -7.97
N GLY A 128 -5.26 10.44 -8.08
CA GLY A 128 -5.78 9.32 -8.87
C GLY A 128 -5.75 7.96 -8.19
N GLN A 129 -5.30 7.86 -6.94
CA GLN A 129 -5.31 6.60 -6.18
C GLN A 129 -6.59 6.41 -5.34
N GLY A 130 -7.31 7.49 -5.03
CA GLY A 130 -8.45 7.42 -4.12
C GLY A 130 -9.60 6.55 -4.62
N LEU A 131 -9.84 6.47 -5.93
CA LEU A 131 -10.88 5.60 -6.48
C LEU A 131 -10.54 4.11 -6.28
N SER A 132 -9.27 3.74 -6.47
CA SER A 132 -8.76 2.39 -6.16
C SER A 132 -8.91 2.08 -4.66
N ALA A 133 -8.63 3.06 -3.80
CA ALA A 133 -8.85 2.92 -2.36
C ALA A 133 -10.33 2.68 -2.03
N GLY A 134 -11.23 3.41 -2.70
CA GLY A 134 -12.67 3.17 -2.60
C GLY A 134 -13.08 1.77 -3.03
N ALA A 135 -12.48 1.23 -4.10
CA ALA A 135 -12.72 -0.14 -4.55
C ALA A 135 -12.34 -1.17 -3.47
N GLY A 136 -11.17 -1.01 -2.84
CA GLY A 136 -10.71 -1.92 -1.78
C GLY A 136 -11.64 -1.92 -0.56
N PHE A 137 -12.06 -0.76 -0.06
CA PHE A 137 -13.04 -0.68 1.02
C PHE A 137 -14.38 -1.31 0.65
N ALA A 138 -14.88 -1.07 -0.58
CA ALA A 138 -16.14 -1.68 -1.04
C ALA A 138 -16.05 -3.21 -1.14
N LEU A 139 -14.92 -3.75 -1.60
CA LEU A 139 -14.65 -5.19 -1.63
C LEU A 139 -14.60 -5.78 -0.21
N ALA A 140 -13.94 -5.09 0.72
CA ALA A 140 -13.88 -5.52 2.12
C ALA A 140 -15.26 -5.55 2.78
N GLN A 141 -16.07 -4.50 2.60
CA GLN A 141 -17.46 -4.47 3.10
C GLN A 141 -18.27 -5.65 2.53
N LYS A 142 -18.19 -5.88 1.22
CA LYS A 142 -18.89 -6.99 0.55
C LYS A 142 -18.44 -8.35 1.11
N ALA A 143 -17.15 -8.57 1.31
CA ALA A 143 -16.60 -9.81 1.86
C ALA A 143 -17.02 -10.05 3.32
N ARG A 144 -17.18 -8.98 4.10
CA ARG A 144 -17.64 -9.01 5.49
C ARG A 144 -19.17 -9.08 5.62
N GLY A 145 -19.91 -8.97 4.50
CA GLY A 145 -21.38 -8.98 4.50
C GLY A 145 -21.99 -7.69 5.06
N TYR A 146 -21.26 -6.58 5.04
CA TYR A 146 -21.74 -5.28 5.51
C TYR A 146 -22.24 -4.42 4.34
N ASP A 147 -23.45 -3.87 4.43
CA ASP A 147 -24.08 -3.02 3.41
C ASP A 147 -23.77 -1.53 3.66
N GLY A 148 -22.49 -1.20 3.77
CA GLY A 148 -22.01 0.17 3.89
C GLY A 148 -21.79 0.83 2.53
N ARG A 149 -21.70 2.16 2.54
CA ARG A 149 -21.41 2.98 1.38
C ARG A 149 -19.95 3.43 1.39
N VAL A 150 -19.43 3.67 0.20
CA VAL A 150 -18.09 4.24 0.00
C VAL A 150 -18.24 5.51 -0.85
N TYR A 151 -17.90 6.65 -0.28
CA TYR A 151 -17.87 7.93 -0.96
C TYR A 151 -16.42 8.29 -1.30
N VAL A 152 -16.15 8.63 -2.57
CA VAL A 152 -14.81 9.02 -3.02
C VAL A 152 -14.85 10.44 -3.54
N LEU A 153 -14.14 11.35 -2.87
CA LEU A 153 -14.04 12.76 -3.20
C LEU A 153 -12.84 12.98 -4.12
N MET A 154 -13.08 13.52 -5.31
CA MET A 154 -12.10 13.62 -6.39
C MET A 154 -12.10 15.00 -7.02
N GLY A 155 -11.01 15.37 -7.68
CA GLY A 155 -10.91 16.54 -8.56
C GLY A 155 -11.00 16.17 -10.04
N ASP A 156 -11.25 17.16 -10.89
CA ASP A 156 -11.25 17.02 -12.34
C ASP A 156 -9.82 16.90 -12.90
N GLY A 157 -8.85 17.61 -12.32
CA GLY A 157 -7.45 17.58 -12.74
C GLY A 157 -6.78 16.22 -12.60
N GLU A 158 -7.29 15.29 -11.77
CA GLU A 158 -6.75 13.94 -11.65
C GLU A 158 -7.36 12.93 -12.64
N GLN A 159 -8.47 13.28 -13.33
CA GLN A 159 -9.22 12.35 -14.18
C GLN A 159 -8.43 11.75 -15.35
N PRO A 160 -7.41 12.42 -15.95
CA PRO A 160 -6.58 11.83 -16.99
C PRO A 160 -5.65 10.72 -16.49
N LYS A 161 -5.50 10.51 -15.15
CA LYS A 161 -4.57 9.50 -14.62
C LYS A 161 -5.05 8.08 -14.93
N GLY A 162 -4.15 7.23 -15.46
CA GLY A 162 -4.46 5.86 -15.90
C GLY A 162 -5.10 5.00 -14.82
N GLN A 163 -4.61 5.08 -13.57
CA GLN A 163 -5.14 4.31 -12.44
C GLN A 163 -6.63 4.58 -12.14
N ILE A 164 -7.15 5.78 -12.47
CA ILE A 164 -8.60 6.06 -12.35
C ILE A 164 -9.39 5.21 -13.34
N ALA A 165 -8.89 5.04 -14.57
CA ALA A 165 -9.53 4.18 -15.57
C ALA A 165 -9.52 2.70 -15.13
N GLU A 166 -8.41 2.24 -14.56
CA GLU A 166 -8.29 0.90 -13.95
C GLU A 166 -9.34 0.71 -12.86
N ALA A 167 -9.43 1.63 -11.91
CA ALA A 167 -10.37 1.57 -10.79
C ALA A 167 -11.84 1.61 -11.25
N ARG A 168 -12.19 2.50 -12.22
CA ARG A 168 -13.55 2.55 -12.78
C ARG A 168 -13.98 1.19 -13.34
N ARG A 169 -13.11 0.54 -14.12
CA ARG A 169 -13.36 -0.77 -14.74
C ARG A 169 -13.52 -1.86 -13.69
N LEU A 170 -12.62 -1.91 -12.69
CA LEU A 170 -12.72 -2.88 -11.60
C LEU A 170 -14.03 -2.74 -10.82
N ILE A 171 -14.40 -1.53 -10.41
CA ILE A 171 -15.62 -1.25 -9.66
C ILE A 171 -16.86 -1.69 -10.44
N ALA A 172 -16.93 -1.37 -11.73
CA ALA A 172 -18.03 -1.78 -12.60
C ALA A 172 -18.06 -3.30 -12.82
N ALA A 173 -16.92 -3.92 -13.14
CA ALA A 173 -16.80 -5.37 -13.37
C ALA A 173 -17.17 -6.20 -12.12
N ARG A 174 -16.80 -5.72 -10.92
CA ARG A 174 -17.13 -6.36 -9.64
C ARG A 174 -18.51 -5.97 -9.10
N LYS A 175 -19.25 -5.14 -9.84
CA LYS A 175 -20.59 -4.65 -9.47
C LYS A 175 -20.61 -4.08 -8.05
N LEU A 176 -19.65 -3.18 -7.75
CA LEU A 176 -19.58 -2.48 -6.47
C LEU A 176 -20.55 -1.31 -6.47
N THR A 177 -21.82 -1.60 -6.37
CA THR A 177 -22.93 -0.63 -6.49
C THR A 177 -23.02 0.33 -5.30
N ASN A 178 -22.25 0.06 -4.26
CA ASN A 178 -22.16 0.89 -3.05
C ASN A 178 -21.12 2.01 -3.16
N VAL A 179 -20.41 2.15 -4.28
CA VAL A 179 -19.42 3.22 -4.51
C VAL A 179 -20.08 4.42 -5.18
N THR A 180 -19.87 5.60 -4.59
CA THR A 180 -20.28 6.90 -5.16
C THR A 180 -19.04 7.80 -5.24
N ALA A 181 -18.63 8.18 -6.44
CA ALA A 181 -17.59 9.18 -6.66
C ALA A 181 -18.24 10.57 -6.77
N LEU A 182 -17.71 11.56 -6.05
CA LEU A 182 -18.06 12.98 -6.21
C LEU A 182 -16.84 13.68 -6.81
N ILE A 183 -17.02 14.29 -7.97
CA ILE A 183 -15.94 14.92 -8.73
C ILE A 183 -16.16 16.43 -8.74
N ASP A 184 -15.23 17.18 -8.14
CA ASP A 184 -15.19 18.64 -8.19
C ASP A 184 -14.76 19.08 -9.59
N VAL A 185 -15.72 19.51 -10.39
CA VAL A 185 -15.49 19.95 -11.79
C VAL A 185 -15.44 21.48 -11.79
N ASN A 186 -14.28 22.02 -11.47
CA ASN A 186 -14.00 23.45 -11.45
C ASN A 186 -13.15 23.94 -12.63
N ASP A 187 -12.73 23.04 -13.51
CA ASP A 187 -11.93 23.26 -14.72
C ASP A 187 -10.54 23.88 -14.48
N ILE A 188 -10.01 23.86 -13.23
CA ILE A 188 -8.73 24.48 -12.92
C ILE A 188 -7.80 23.53 -12.17
N GLN A 189 -6.59 23.41 -12.67
CA GLN A 189 -5.46 22.78 -12.00
C GLN A 189 -4.27 23.77 -11.91
N ILE A 190 -3.19 23.37 -11.24
CA ILE A 190 -2.07 24.28 -10.92
C ILE A 190 -1.45 24.98 -12.14
N SER A 191 -1.47 24.33 -13.32
CA SER A 191 -0.87 24.84 -14.55
C SER A 191 -1.85 25.61 -15.43
N GLY A 192 -3.13 25.72 -15.05
CA GLY A 192 -4.15 26.42 -15.84
C GLY A 192 -5.47 25.64 -15.91
N ARG A 193 -6.23 25.87 -16.98
CA ARG A 193 -7.49 25.14 -17.21
C ARG A 193 -7.23 23.69 -17.59
N CYS A 194 -8.06 22.79 -17.08
CA CYS A 194 -7.96 21.37 -17.39
C CYS A 194 -8.02 21.09 -18.90
N GLY A 195 -8.87 21.80 -19.62
CA GLY A 195 -8.99 21.68 -21.07
C GLY A 195 -7.73 22.10 -21.86
N ASP A 196 -6.93 23.01 -21.31
CA ASP A 196 -5.68 23.47 -21.93
C ASP A 196 -4.49 22.59 -21.56
N VAL A 197 -4.49 22.01 -20.36
CA VAL A 197 -3.38 21.20 -19.85
C VAL A 197 -3.49 19.74 -20.32
N MET A 198 -4.63 19.11 -20.06
CA MET A 198 -4.92 17.73 -20.47
C MET A 198 -6.45 17.54 -20.53
N PRO A 199 -7.07 17.73 -21.69
CA PRO A 199 -8.52 17.60 -21.83
C PRO A 199 -8.98 16.18 -21.57
N ALA A 200 -10.04 16.03 -20.79
CA ALA A 200 -10.68 14.75 -20.52
C ALA A 200 -12.20 14.88 -20.67
N HIS A 201 -12.80 13.96 -21.43
CA HIS A 201 -14.26 13.83 -21.56
C HIS A 201 -14.77 13.01 -20.36
N ILE A 202 -14.77 13.63 -19.17
CA ILE A 202 -15.02 12.95 -17.90
C ILE A 202 -16.32 12.15 -17.94
N LYS A 203 -17.44 12.78 -18.29
CA LYS A 203 -18.76 12.14 -18.32
C LYS A 203 -18.75 10.89 -19.22
N GLU A 204 -18.28 11.03 -20.46
CA GLU A 204 -18.26 9.98 -21.46
C GLU A 204 -17.36 8.81 -21.05
N LEU A 205 -16.20 9.09 -20.45
CA LEU A 205 -15.28 8.07 -19.94
C LEU A 205 -15.89 7.24 -18.80
N TRP A 206 -16.60 7.88 -17.88
CA TRP A 206 -17.24 7.19 -16.77
C TRP A 206 -18.44 6.36 -17.25
N GLU A 207 -19.26 6.89 -18.17
CA GLU A 207 -20.38 6.17 -18.77
C GLU A 207 -19.94 4.96 -19.62
N ALA A 208 -18.85 5.12 -20.39
CA ALA A 208 -18.27 4.04 -21.19
C ALA A 208 -17.77 2.85 -20.33
N ASP A 209 -17.29 3.13 -19.11
CA ASP A 209 -16.87 2.10 -18.16
C ASP A 209 -18.08 1.56 -17.32
N GLY A 210 -19.34 1.91 -17.64
CA GLY A 210 -20.55 1.33 -17.04
C GLY A 210 -21.08 2.05 -15.81
N TRP A 211 -20.55 3.23 -15.48
CA TRP A 211 -21.05 4.06 -14.38
C TRP A 211 -22.30 4.85 -14.77
N GLN A 212 -23.14 5.14 -13.79
CA GLN A 212 -24.15 6.18 -13.94
C GLN A 212 -23.54 7.52 -13.60
N THR A 213 -23.72 8.54 -14.46
CA THR A 213 -23.29 9.91 -14.18
C THR A 213 -24.49 10.79 -13.79
N ILE A 214 -24.26 11.71 -12.86
CA ILE A 214 -25.23 12.72 -12.42
C ILE A 214 -24.53 14.07 -12.50
N LEU A 215 -25.03 14.97 -13.35
CA LEU A 215 -24.58 16.36 -13.35
C LEU A 215 -25.26 17.10 -12.20
N CYS A 216 -24.47 17.80 -11.39
CA CYS A 216 -24.92 18.43 -10.16
C CYS A 216 -24.32 19.85 -10.06
N ASP A 217 -25.13 20.80 -9.58
CA ASP A 217 -24.61 22.08 -9.09
C ASP A 217 -23.91 21.83 -7.74
N GLY A 218 -22.58 21.84 -7.73
CA GLY A 218 -21.76 21.61 -6.55
C GLY A 218 -21.82 22.74 -5.52
N ASP A 219 -22.35 23.91 -5.91
CA ASP A 219 -22.58 25.05 -5.03
C ASP A 219 -23.99 25.07 -4.37
N SER A 220 -24.82 24.03 -4.60
CA SER A 220 -26.15 23.88 -3.98
C SER A 220 -26.24 22.61 -3.14
N PHE A 221 -26.54 22.76 -1.84
CA PHE A 221 -26.81 21.61 -0.96
C PHE A 221 -28.07 20.85 -1.36
N ALA A 222 -29.09 21.54 -1.92
CA ALA A 222 -30.28 20.87 -2.41
C ALA A 222 -29.97 19.97 -3.61
N ALA A 223 -29.12 20.43 -4.54
CA ALA A 223 -28.68 19.63 -5.68
C ALA A 223 -27.79 18.44 -5.24
N LEU A 224 -26.82 18.67 -4.36
CA LEU A 224 -25.97 17.62 -3.79
C LEU A 224 -26.80 16.56 -3.03
N TYR A 225 -27.76 16.99 -2.22
CA TYR A 225 -28.68 16.09 -1.51
C TYR A 225 -29.46 15.20 -2.49
N ALA A 226 -30.04 15.78 -3.54
CA ALA A 226 -30.80 15.04 -4.54
C ALA A 226 -29.93 14.04 -5.31
N ALA A 227 -28.71 14.45 -5.69
CA ALA A 227 -27.74 13.60 -6.38
C ALA A 227 -27.32 12.42 -5.51
N LEU A 228 -26.95 12.65 -4.24
CA LEU A 228 -26.55 11.60 -3.30
C LEU A 228 -27.71 10.65 -2.96
N LYS A 229 -28.93 11.16 -2.82
CA LYS A 229 -30.14 10.35 -2.64
C LYS A 229 -30.38 9.43 -3.84
N THR A 230 -30.23 9.94 -5.05
CA THR A 230 -30.32 9.17 -6.30
C THR A 230 -29.20 8.11 -6.38
N ALA A 231 -27.96 8.50 -6.05
CA ALA A 231 -26.83 7.59 -6.03
C ALA A 231 -27.02 6.44 -5.03
N ARG A 232 -27.58 6.70 -3.87
CA ARG A 232 -27.87 5.66 -2.85
C ARG A 232 -28.88 4.63 -3.33
N ALA A 233 -29.84 5.03 -4.16
CA ALA A 233 -30.86 4.13 -4.71
C ALA A 233 -30.43 3.42 -6.00
N ALA A 234 -29.29 3.79 -6.58
CA ALA A 234 -28.83 3.24 -7.85
C ALA A 234 -28.34 1.79 -7.72
N GLY A 235 -28.72 0.96 -8.72
CA GLY A 235 -28.25 -0.42 -8.82
C GLY A 235 -26.89 -0.59 -9.50
N ARG A 236 -26.11 0.48 -9.64
CA ARG A 236 -24.78 0.54 -10.25
C ARG A 236 -23.92 1.61 -9.57
N PRO A 237 -22.59 1.61 -9.75
CA PRO A 237 -21.76 2.69 -9.22
C PRO A 237 -22.11 4.03 -9.87
N VAL A 238 -22.00 5.12 -9.11
CA VAL A 238 -22.44 6.47 -9.53
C VAL A 238 -21.30 7.46 -9.43
N ALA A 239 -21.11 8.27 -10.47
CA ALA A 239 -20.25 9.45 -10.48
C ALA A 239 -21.10 10.72 -10.51
N VAL A 240 -21.01 11.52 -9.45
CA VAL A 240 -21.66 12.84 -9.35
C VAL A 240 -20.65 13.88 -9.82
N LEU A 241 -20.89 14.49 -10.97
CA LEU A 241 -20.09 15.55 -11.54
C LEU A 241 -20.55 16.89 -10.97
N CYS A 242 -19.87 17.37 -9.93
CA CYS A 242 -20.22 18.56 -9.19
C CYS A 242 -19.60 19.78 -9.87
N ARG A 243 -20.38 20.56 -10.62
CA ARG A 243 -19.89 21.82 -11.18
C ARG A 243 -19.75 22.84 -10.07
N THR A 244 -18.54 23.40 -9.96
CA THR A 244 -18.18 24.41 -8.96
C THR A 244 -17.36 25.53 -9.59
N THR A 245 -17.06 26.55 -8.80
CA THR A 245 -16.09 27.59 -9.17
C THR A 245 -14.93 27.51 -8.20
N MET A 246 -13.69 27.31 -8.71
CA MET A 246 -12.51 27.32 -7.85
C MET A 246 -12.39 28.64 -7.09
N GLY A 247 -12.17 28.59 -5.77
CA GLY A 247 -12.06 29.80 -4.95
C GLY A 247 -13.37 30.47 -4.59
N LYS A 248 -14.52 29.84 -4.80
CA LYS A 248 -15.88 30.38 -4.62
C LYS A 248 -16.10 31.06 -3.27
N GLY A 249 -16.45 32.34 -3.32
CA GLY A 249 -16.74 33.17 -2.15
C GLY A 249 -15.61 34.15 -1.79
N VAL A 250 -14.47 34.09 -2.50
CA VAL A 250 -13.36 35.04 -2.33
C VAL A 250 -12.98 35.61 -3.70
N SER A 251 -13.36 36.85 -3.96
CA SER A 251 -13.36 37.47 -5.29
C SER A 251 -12.01 37.43 -6.02
N PHE A 252 -10.91 37.58 -5.31
CA PHE A 252 -9.57 37.56 -5.90
C PHE A 252 -9.03 36.13 -6.12
N MET A 253 -9.71 35.08 -5.60
CA MET A 253 -9.37 33.67 -5.82
C MET A 253 -10.25 33.00 -6.87
N GLU A 254 -11.48 33.52 -7.07
CA GLU A 254 -12.44 32.90 -7.98
C GLU A 254 -11.87 32.77 -9.39
N ASP A 255 -11.88 31.53 -9.89
CA ASP A 255 -11.46 31.18 -11.25
C ASP A 255 -10.00 31.62 -11.60
N LYS A 256 -9.11 31.63 -10.59
CA LYS A 256 -7.72 32.06 -10.72
C LYS A 256 -6.74 30.91 -10.41
N PRO A 257 -6.09 30.30 -11.43
CA PRO A 257 -5.13 29.22 -11.26
C PRO A 257 -4.00 29.55 -10.25
N ASP A 258 -3.56 30.79 -10.16
CA ASP A 258 -2.53 31.25 -9.22
C ASP A 258 -2.85 30.89 -7.76
N TYR A 259 -4.14 30.87 -7.39
CA TYR A 259 -4.58 30.55 -6.03
C TYR A 259 -4.82 29.04 -5.81
N HIS A 260 -4.53 28.21 -6.78
CA HIS A 260 -4.57 26.77 -6.59
C HIS A 260 -3.65 26.36 -5.42
N GLY A 261 -2.41 26.88 -5.38
CA GLY A 261 -1.43 26.58 -4.33
C GLY A 261 -0.86 27.80 -3.59
N LYS A 262 -1.47 28.98 -3.72
CA LYS A 262 -0.97 30.22 -3.12
C LYS A 262 -1.80 30.61 -1.89
N ALA A 263 -1.13 30.74 -0.75
CA ALA A 263 -1.74 31.22 0.48
C ALA A 263 -2.14 32.71 0.37
N ALA A 264 -3.30 33.07 0.93
CA ALA A 264 -3.66 34.46 1.17
C ALA A 264 -3.23 34.85 2.58
N SER A 265 -2.33 35.80 2.73
CA SER A 265 -1.84 36.31 4.02
C SER A 265 -1.98 37.83 4.10
N GLY A 266 -1.86 38.40 5.29
CA GLY A 266 -1.94 39.84 5.51
C GLY A 266 -3.27 40.45 5.06
N ASP A 267 -3.24 41.46 4.18
CA ASP A 267 -4.43 42.16 3.69
C ASP A 267 -5.36 41.25 2.90
N LEU A 268 -4.81 40.31 2.10
CA LEU A 268 -5.60 39.35 1.35
C LEU A 268 -6.36 38.39 2.28
N TYR A 269 -5.76 37.97 3.39
CA TYR A 269 -6.47 37.19 4.41
C TYR A 269 -7.64 37.98 5.02
N ARG A 270 -7.41 39.24 5.41
CA ARG A 270 -8.45 40.11 5.96
C ARG A 270 -9.60 40.33 4.95
N GLN A 271 -9.27 40.54 3.68
CA GLN A 271 -10.25 40.67 2.63
C GLN A 271 -11.07 39.37 2.49
N ALA A 272 -10.43 38.20 2.43
CA ALA A 272 -11.12 36.92 2.33
C ALA A 272 -12.06 36.69 3.53
N MET A 273 -11.63 36.97 4.77
CA MET A 273 -12.50 36.86 5.96
C MET A 273 -13.70 37.77 5.85
N LYS A 274 -13.53 39.02 5.41
CA LYS A 274 -14.61 39.98 5.21
C LYS A 274 -15.63 39.49 4.17
N GLU A 275 -15.16 39.00 3.01
CA GLU A 275 -16.00 38.49 1.93
C GLU A 275 -16.77 37.23 2.35
N LEU A 276 -16.15 36.36 3.17
CA LEU A 276 -16.78 35.17 3.75
C LEU A 276 -17.69 35.49 4.96
N GLY A 277 -17.74 36.75 5.42
CA GLY A 277 -18.51 37.16 6.60
C GLY A 277 -17.99 36.52 7.90
N GLN A 278 -16.68 36.28 8.02
CA GLN A 278 -16.05 35.63 9.17
C GLN A 278 -15.19 36.63 9.97
N PRO A 279 -15.07 36.45 11.29
CA PRO A 279 -14.09 37.17 12.11
C PRO A 279 -12.65 36.75 11.78
N ASP A 280 -11.67 37.38 12.43
CA ASP A 280 -10.27 36.93 12.34
C ASP A 280 -10.09 35.59 13.07
N LEU A 281 -10.25 34.49 12.34
CA LEU A 281 -10.17 33.12 12.87
C LEU A 281 -8.72 32.74 13.25
N VAL A 282 -7.70 33.39 12.68
CA VAL A 282 -6.30 33.18 13.07
C VAL A 282 -6.06 33.78 14.45
N ALA A 283 -6.56 35.00 14.71
CA ALA A 283 -6.46 35.64 16.03
C ALA A 283 -7.23 34.84 17.09
N LEU A 284 -8.47 34.45 16.80
CA LEU A 284 -9.29 33.65 17.72
C LEU A 284 -8.62 32.28 18.02
N ALA A 285 -8.09 31.61 17.01
CA ALA A 285 -7.39 30.35 17.24
C ALA A 285 -6.12 30.52 18.10
N ALA A 286 -5.40 31.64 17.96
CA ALA A 286 -4.23 31.92 18.76
C ALA A 286 -4.54 32.05 20.26
N GLU A 287 -5.71 32.58 20.63
CA GLU A 287 -6.20 32.65 22.02
C GLU A 287 -6.47 31.28 22.62
N HIS A 288 -6.79 30.28 21.78
CA HIS A 288 -7.08 28.91 22.18
C HIS A 288 -5.89 27.95 21.97
N LYS A 289 -4.70 28.48 21.67
CA LYS A 289 -3.52 27.65 21.40
C LYS A 289 -3.12 26.82 22.62
N LYS A 290 -3.05 25.50 22.43
CA LYS A 290 -2.61 24.54 23.44
C LYS A 290 -1.08 24.45 23.50
N ALA A 291 -0.54 24.08 24.67
CA ALA A 291 0.91 23.88 24.85
C ALA A 291 1.44 22.66 24.08
N LYS A 292 0.59 21.67 23.82
CA LYS A 292 0.92 20.47 23.06
C LYS A 292 -0.07 20.29 21.90
N PHE A 293 0.40 19.73 20.81
CA PHE A 293 -0.45 19.37 19.68
C PHE A 293 -1.48 18.30 20.06
N SER A 294 -2.58 18.31 19.32
CA SER A 294 -3.62 17.30 19.43
C SER A 294 -3.05 15.92 19.12
N ALA A 295 -3.44 14.91 19.91
CA ALA A 295 -2.97 13.55 19.72
C ALA A 295 -3.38 13.00 18.33
N ALA A 296 -2.45 12.36 17.66
CA ALA A 296 -2.73 11.60 16.46
C ALA A 296 -3.52 10.31 16.81
N ARG A 297 -4.38 9.87 15.87
CA ARG A 297 -5.00 8.54 15.96
C ARG A 297 -3.92 7.47 15.80
N ALA A 298 -3.92 6.47 16.65
CA ALA A 298 -3.07 5.30 16.47
C ALA A 298 -3.56 4.46 15.28
N LEU A 299 -2.60 4.02 14.46
CA LEU A 299 -2.87 3.20 13.26
C LEU A 299 -2.31 1.79 13.46
N GLU A 300 -3.02 0.99 14.26
CA GLU A 300 -2.63 -0.40 14.48
C GLU A 300 -3.23 -1.30 13.40
N PRO A 301 -2.41 -2.14 12.74
CA PRO A 301 -2.91 -3.14 11.80
C PRO A 301 -3.82 -4.14 12.48
N LEU A 302 -4.92 -4.50 11.82
CA LEU A 302 -5.92 -5.38 12.37
C LEU A 302 -5.43 -6.83 12.45
N GLY A 303 -5.62 -7.48 13.59
CA GLY A 303 -5.40 -8.92 13.75
C GLY A 303 -6.44 -9.75 12.99
N ALA A 304 -6.08 -10.96 12.58
CA ALA A 304 -6.95 -11.86 11.84
C ALA A 304 -7.34 -13.10 12.66
N ALA A 305 -8.63 -13.42 12.71
CA ALA A 305 -9.15 -14.66 13.29
C ALA A 305 -9.18 -15.75 12.20
N LEU A 306 -8.08 -16.50 12.06
CA LEU A 306 -7.92 -17.55 11.04
C LEU A 306 -7.67 -18.92 11.67
N ASP A 307 -8.19 -19.95 11.00
CA ASP A 307 -7.70 -21.30 11.11
C ASP A 307 -6.59 -21.49 10.07
N LEU A 308 -5.40 -21.75 10.53
CA LEU A 308 -4.23 -21.86 9.65
C LEU A 308 -4.00 -23.30 9.14
N GLY A 309 -4.75 -24.29 9.63
CA GLY A 309 -4.50 -25.70 9.30
C GLY A 309 -3.13 -26.19 9.77
N ALA A 310 -2.70 -27.34 9.25
CA ALA A 310 -1.40 -27.93 9.57
C ALA A 310 -0.38 -27.67 8.46
N PRO A 311 0.86 -27.25 8.80
CA PRO A 311 1.90 -27.07 7.80
C PRO A 311 2.22 -28.37 7.04
N LYS A 312 2.27 -28.30 5.71
CA LYS A 312 2.70 -29.42 4.88
C LYS A 312 4.20 -29.64 5.03
N VAL A 313 4.62 -30.90 5.08
CA VAL A 313 6.03 -31.28 5.08
C VAL A 313 6.42 -31.83 3.72
N TYR A 314 7.45 -31.26 3.14
CA TYR A 314 8.10 -31.71 1.92
C TYR A 314 9.36 -32.49 2.31
N GLY A 315 9.45 -33.75 1.88
CA GLY A 315 10.56 -34.66 2.20
C GLY A 315 11.75 -34.51 1.24
N PRO A 316 12.84 -35.25 1.48
CA PRO A 316 14.06 -35.18 0.65
C PRO A 316 13.85 -35.57 -0.82
N ALA A 317 12.85 -36.42 -1.11
CA ALA A 317 12.54 -36.85 -2.46
C ALA A 317 11.57 -35.88 -3.20
N ASP A 318 10.96 -34.95 -2.47
CA ASP A 318 10.04 -33.98 -3.07
C ASP A 318 10.82 -32.86 -3.78
N THR A 319 10.48 -32.64 -5.02
CA THR A 319 11.00 -31.53 -5.82
C THR A 319 9.84 -30.66 -6.27
N THR A 320 9.70 -29.49 -5.63
CA THR A 320 8.65 -28.52 -5.94
C THR A 320 9.20 -27.10 -5.91
N ASP A 321 8.46 -26.14 -6.42
CA ASP A 321 8.83 -24.72 -6.34
C ASP A 321 8.16 -24.04 -5.13
N ASN A 322 8.77 -22.94 -4.67
CA ASN A 322 8.26 -22.17 -3.55
C ASN A 322 6.86 -21.59 -3.83
N ARG A 323 6.56 -21.20 -5.07
CA ARG A 323 5.22 -20.70 -5.46
C ARG A 323 4.14 -21.77 -5.27
N SER A 324 4.44 -23.02 -5.61
CA SER A 324 3.52 -24.16 -5.44
C SER A 324 3.28 -24.46 -3.95
N ALA A 325 4.29 -24.32 -3.11
CA ALA A 325 4.15 -24.44 -1.66
C ALA A 325 3.31 -23.31 -1.08
N PHE A 326 3.55 -22.07 -1.52
CA PHE A 326 2.73 -20.90 -1.19
C PHE A 326 1.26 -21.12 -1.61
N GLY A 327 1.01 -21.44 -2.89
CA GLY A 327 -0.36 -21.62 -3.41
C GLY A 327 -1.13 -22.74 -2.71
N SER A 328 -0.44 -23.83 -2.33
CA SER A 328 -1.03 -24.95 -1.57
C SER A 328 -1.45 -24.50 -0.16
N ALA A 329 -0.57 -23.79 0.56
CA ALA A 329 -0.86 -23.26 1.90
C ALA A 329 -1.99 -22.22 1.87
N LEU A 330 -1.94 -21.29 0.90
CA LEU A 330 -2.98 -20.26 0.72
C LEU A 330 -4.35 -20.89 0.42
N ALA A 331 -4.40 -21.88 -0.47
CA ALA A 331 -5.64 -22.54 -0.85
C ALA A 331 -6.25 -23.37 0.30
N GLU A 332 -5.42 -23.98 1.14
CA GLU A 332 -5.88 -24.70 2.34
C GLU A 332 -6.42 -23.73 3.39
N VAL A 333 -5.62 -22.70 3.76
CA VAL A 333 -6.07 -21.68 4.74
C VAL A 333 -7.33 -20.98 4.23
N GLY A 334 -7.37 -20.63 2.94
CA GLY A 334 -8.57 -20.07 2.33
C GLY A 334 -9.79 -20.95 2.55
N GLN A 335 -9.72 -22.22 2.21
CA GLN A 335 -10.83 -23.19 2.33
C GLN A 335 -11.30 -23.36 3.78
N LEU A 336 -10.38 -23.40 4.74
CA LEU A 336 -10.70 -23.54 6.17
C LEU A 336 -11.50 -22.35 6.72
N ASN A 337 -11.31 -21.18 6.15
CA ASN A 337 -11.93 -19.93 6.62
C ASN A 337 -13.04 -19.40 5.71
N TYR A 338 -13.22 -19.96 4.50
CA TYR A 338 -14.17 -19.47 3.52
C TYR A 338 -15.61 -19.53 4.03
N LYS A 339 -16.28 -18.36 4.11
CA LYS A 339 -17.65 -18.20 4.60
C LYS A 339 -17.91 -18.84 5.97
N LYS A 340 -16.91 -18.90 6.85
CA LYS A 340 -17.05 -19.42 8.21
C LYS A 340 -17.38 -18.29 9.18
N ALA A 341 -18.41 -18.48 9.98
CA ALA A 341 -18.79 -17.54 11.04
C ALA A 341 -17.64 -17.34 12.05
N GLY A 342 -17.40 -16.09 12.44
CA GLY A 342 -16.34 -15.72 13.38
C GLY A 342 -14.92 -15.75 12.80
N ARG A 343 -14.76 -16.00 11.48
CA ARG A 343 -13.47 -15.94 10.79
C ARG A 343 -13.33 -14.66 9.99
N THR A 344 -12.10 -14.12 9.94
CA THR A 344 -11.77 -12.99 9.08
C THR A 344 -11.77 -13.44 7.61
N PRO A 345 -12.51 -12.78 6.71
CA PRO A 345 -12.47 -13.11 5.29
C PRO A 345 -11.06 -12.93 4.71
N VAL A 346 -10.65 -13.86 3.84
CA VAL A 346 -9.42 -13.77 3.08
C VAL A 346 -9.77 -13.38 1.65
N LEU A 347 -9.29 -12.24 1.16
CA LEU A 347 -9.39 -11.83 -0.24
C LEU A 347 -8.05 -12.03 -0.94
N VAL A 348 -8.07 -12.61 -2.12
CA VAL A 348 -6.88 -12.79 -2.96
C VAL A 348 -7.06 -12.04 -4.27
N PHE A 349 -6.16 -11.09 -4.52
CA PHE A 349 -6.11 -10.26 -5.72
C PHE A 349 -5.13 -10.84 -6.73
N ASP A 350 -5.44 -10.69 -8.02
CA ASP A 350 -4.67 -11.25 -9.12
C ASP A 350 -4.81 -10.38 -10.37
N CYS A 351 -3.72 -10.20 -11.12
CA CYS A 351 -3.65 -9.42 -12.35
C CYS A 351 -3.45 -10.32 -13.58
N ASP A 352 -4.36 -11.30 -13.78
CA ASP A 352 -4.35 -12.25 -14.90
C ASP A 352 -3.16 -13.25 -14.88
N LEU A 353 -2.61 -13.51 -13.68
CA LEU A 353 -1.43 -14.37 -13.50
C LEU A 353 -1.67 -15.61 -12.63
N ALA A 354 -2.93 -15.97 -12.33
CA ALA A 354 -3.29 -17.00 -11.34
C ALA A 354 -2.59 -18.36 -11.54
N GLY A 355 -2.33 -18.77 -12.78
CA GLY A 355 -1.57 -20.00 -13.10
C GLY A 355 -0.09 -19.89 -12.72
N SER A 356 0.53 -18.73 -12.96
CA SER A 356 1.94 -18.47 -12.73
C SER A 356 2.24 -18.23 -11.26
N VAL A 357 1.46 -17.38 -10.61
CA VAL A 357 1.63 -17.03 -9.18
C VAL A 357 0.98 -18.02 -8.22
N LYS A 358 0.32 -19.07 -8.75
CA LYS A 358 -0.27 -20.20 -8.00
C LYS A 358 -1.47 -19.85 -7.11
N THR A 359 -2.22 -18.80 -7.45
CA THR A 359 -3.48 -18.45 -6.78
C THR A 359 -4.70 -19.21 -7.33
N GLY A 360 -4.55 -19.95 -8.45
CA GLY A 360 -5.63 -20.63 -9.14
C GLY A 360 -6.38 -21.68 -8.30
N GLU A 361 -5.70 -22.40 -7.40
CA GLU A 361 -6.37 -23.35 -6.50
C GLU A 361 -7.22 -22.64 -5.43
N PHE A 362 -6.76 -21.49 -4.93
CA PHE A 362 -7.58 -20.64 -4.07
C PHE A 362 -8.84 -20.16 -4.81
N ALA A 363 -8.68 -19.70 -6.04
CA ALA A 363 -9.80 -19.25 -6.88
C ALA A 363 -10.89 -20.33 -7.05
N LYS A 364 -10.51 -21.60 -7.25
CA LYS A 364 -11.45 -22.72 -7.34
C LYS A 364 -12.18 -23.00 -6.03
N LYS A 365 -11.46 -22.94 -4.90
CA LYS A 365 -12.01 -23.26 -3.58
C LYS A 365 -12.80 -22.12 -2.95
N CYS A 366 -12.44 -20.87 -3.26
CA CYS A 366 -12.97 -19.66 -2.65
C CYS A 366 -13.36 -18.61 -3.72
N PRO A 367 -14.26 -18.92 -4.68
CA PRO A 367 -14.49 -18.11 -5.87
C PRO A 367 -14.97 -16.69 -5.57
N ASP A 368 -15.78 -16.46 -4.52
CA ASP A 368 -16.25 -15.10 -4.15
C ASP A 368 -15.17 -14.25 -3.45
N SER A 369 -14.11 -14.90 -3.00
CA SER A 369 -12.96 -14.26 -2.33
C SER A 369 -11.76 -14.05 -3.26
N PHE A 370 -11.86 -14.52 -4.51
CA PHE A 370 -10.84 -14.30 -5.54
C PHE A 370 -11.22 -13.10 -6.40
N ILE A 371 -10.38 -12.10 -6.38
CA ILE A 371 -10.58 -10.82 -7.06
C ILE A 371 -9.66 -10.76 -8.28
N GLN A 372 -10.14 -11.27 -9.42
CA GLN A 372 -9.44 -11.04 -10.68
C GLN A 372 -9.60 -9.58 -11.11
N CYS A 373 -8.50 -8.84 -11.15
CA CYS A 373 -8.48 -7.42 -11.49
C CYS A 373 -8.24 -7.16 -12.98
N GLY A 374 -7.74 -8.16 -13.72
CA GLY A 374 -7.13 -7.96 -15.03
C GLY A 374 -5.74 -7.31 -14.89
N ILE A 375 -5.12 -6.94 -15.98
CA ILE A 375 -3.78 -6.32 -15.99
C ILE A 375 -3.93 -4.87 -15.54
N GLN A 376 -3.88 -4.63 -14.23
CA GLN A 376 -4.16 -3.35 -13.55
C GLN A 376 -3.40 -3.27 -12.21
N GLU A 377 -2.11 -3.40 -12.23
CA GLU A 377 -1.24 -3.57 -11.05
C GLU A 377 -1.32 -2.35 -10.11
N ASN A 378 -1.30 -1.14 -10.67
CA ASN A 378 -1.38 0.09 -9.87
C ASN A 378 -2.69 0.21 -9.07
N ASN A 379 -3.82 -0.12 -9.72
CA ASN A 379 -5.12 -0.17 -9.05
C ASN A 379 -5.16 -1.28 -8.00
N THR A 380 -4.63 -2.47 -8.35
CA THR A 380 -4.67 -3.66 -7.50
C THR A 380 -3.87 -3.46 -6.22
N ALA A 381 -2.66 -2.89 -6.31
CA ALA A 381 -1.84 -2.55 -5.14
C ALA A 381 -2.58 -1.66 -4.14
N THR A 382 -3.20 -0.57 -4.61
CA THR A 382 -3.96 0.32 -3.74
C THR A 382 -5.23 -0.36 -3.19
N ALA A 383 -5.97 -1.10 -4.03
CA ALA A 383 -7.18 -1.78 -3.61
C ALA A 383 -6.91 -2.90 -2.59
N ALA A 384 -5.82 -3.66 -2.76
CA ALA A 384 -5.40 -4.68 -1.82
C ALA A 384 -5.02 -4.07 -0.46
N GLY A 385 -4.23 -3.00 -0.47
CA GLY A 385 -3.87 -2.27 0.76
C GLY A 385 -5.10 -1.75 1.50
N THR A 386 -6.02 -1.09 0.81
CA THR A 386 -7.23 -0.54 1.45
C THR A 386 -8.23 -1.60 1.86
N ALA A 387 -8.35 -2.71 1.12
CA ALA A 387 -9.17 -3.85 1.56
C ALA A 387 -8.69 -4.39 2.91
N SER A 388 -7.37 -4.47 3.12
CA SER A 388 -6.79 -4.89 4.40
C SER A 388 -7.15 -3.94 5.54
N ALA A 389 -7.14 -2.62 5.28
CA ALA A 389 -7.60 -1.62 6.24
C ALA A 389 -9.12 -1.68 6.49
N GLY A 390 -9.89 -2.26 5.55
CA GLY A 390 -11.33 -2.54 5.65
C GLY A 390 -11.68 -3.81 6.44
N GLY A 391 -10.70 -4.50 7.04
CA GLY A 391 -10.92 -5.60 7.97
C GLY A 391 -10.98 -7.00 7.35
N VAL A 392 -10.27 -7.21 6.25
CA VAL A 392 -10.05 -8.53 5.65
C VAL A 392 -8.55 -8.86 5.63
N VAL A 393 -8.21 -10.13 5.55
CA VAL A 393 -6.84 -10.52 5.17
C VAL A 393 -6.74 -10.36 3.65
N SER A 394 -5.91 -9.45 3.21
CA SER A 394 -5.72 -9.12 1.80
C SER A 394 -4.39 -9.69 1.31
N VAL A 395 -4.45 -10.54 0.31
CA VAL A 395 -3.28 -11.12 -0.36
C VAL A 395 -3.29 -10.67 -1.81
N TRP A 396 -2.20 -10.09 -2.28
CA TRP A 396 -1.99 -9.84 -3.70
C TRP A 396 -0.75 -10.58 -4.17
N ALA A 397 -0.89 -11.41 -5.19
CA ALA A 397 0.22 -12.17 -5.76
C ALA A 397 0.48 -11.73 -7.19
N ASP A 398 1.74 -11.38 -7.48
CA ASP A 398 2.17 -10.90 -8.79
C ASP A 398 3.65 -11.25 -9.06
N PHE A 399 4.16 -10.92 -10.25
CA PHE A 399 5.60 -10.96 -10.51
C PHE A 399 6.29 -9.81 -9.77
N GLY A 400 7.54 -10.03 -9.35
CA GLY A 400 8.28 -9.03 -8.59
C GLY A 400 8.38 -7.66 -9.27
N VAL A 401 8.61 -7.63 -10.59
CA VAL A 401 8.70 -6.39 -11.38
C VAL A 401 7.39 -5.63 -11.42
N PHE A 402 6.23 -6.31 -11.44
CA PHE A 402 4.92 -5.67 -11.52
C PHE A 402 4.38 -5.36 -10.12
N GLY A 403 4.38 -6.35 -9.21
CA GLY A 403 3.83 -6.17 -7.86
C GLY A 403 4.60 -5.18 -6.98
N LEU A 404 5.89 -4.97 -7.24
CA LEU A 404 6.71 -4.05 -6.48
C LEU A 404 7.31 -2.92 -7.31
N ALA A 405 8.06 -3.22 -8.37
CA ALA A 405 8.82 -2.16 -9.05
C ALA A 405 7.87 -1.20 -9.80
N GLU A 406 6.89 -1.70 -10.55
CA GLU A 406 5.88 -0.88 -11.22
C GLU A 406 4.95 -0.19 -10.22
N ALA A 407 4.44 -0.93 -9.22
CA ALA A 407 3.51 -0.45 -8.21
C ALA A 407 4.19 0.16 -6.97
N TYR A 408 5.47 0.54 -7.04
CA TYR A 408 6.27 0.99 -5.89
C TYR A 408 5.62 2.13 -5.10
N ASN A 409 5.06 3.13 -5.79
CA ASN A 409 4.43 4.27 -5.11
C ASN A 409 3.14 3.88 -4.38
N GLN A 410 2.38 2.93 -4.92
CA GLN A 410 1.17 2.39 -4.29
C GLN A 410 1.54 1.58 -3.03
N GLN A 411 2.61 0.79 -3.10
CA GLN A 411 3.13 0.06 -1.93
C GLN A 411 3.68 1.02 -0.85
N ARG A 412 4.31 2.12 -1.27
CA ARG A 412 4.69 3.19 -0.35
C ARG A 412 3.47 3.83 0.33
N MET A 413 2.36 4.02 -0.40
CA MET A 413 1.13 4.53 0.23
C MET A 413 0.51 3.51 1.18
N ASN A 414 0.60 2.21 0.89
CA ASN A 414 0.21 1.15 1.83
C ASN A 414 1.07 1.18 3.10
N ASP A 415 2.37 1.49 2.97
CA ASP A 415 3.28 1.70 4.11
C ASP A 415 2.85 2.88 4.98
N VAL A 416 2.70 4.06 4.37
CA VAL A 416 2.29 5.31 5.06
C VAL A 416 0.95 5.16 5.77
N ASN A 417 0.03 4.40 5.17
CA ASN A 417 -1.30 4.15 5.72
C ASN A 417 -1.35 3.00 6.74
N HIS A 418 -0.22 2.38 7.10
CA HIS A 418 -0.17 1.23 7.99
C HIS A 418 -1.20 0.16 7.58
N ALA A 419 -1.19 -0.23 6.31
CA ALA A 419 -2.04 -1.28 5.80
C ALA A 419 -1.66 -2.65 6.39
N ASN A 420 -2.38 -3.70 6.04
CA ASN A 420 -2.16 -5.07 6.51
C ASN A 420 -2.10 -6.03 5.31
N GLU A 421 -1.47 -5.58 4.22
CA GLU A 421 -1.37 -6.32 2.98
C GLU A 421 -0.37 -7.47 3.07
N LYS A 422 -0.67 -8.57 2.39
CA LYS A 422 0.25 -9.69 2.14
C LYS A 422 0.58 -9.69 0.65
N LEU A 423 1.68 -9.01 0.32
CA LEU A 423 2.21 -8.95 -1.04
C LEU A 423 3.04 -10.20 -1.30
N VAL A 424 2.75 -10.92 -2.38
CA VAL A 424 3.49 -12.13 -2.75
C VAL A 424 4.12 -11.92 -4.12
N LEU A 425 5.43 -11.74 -4.12
CA LEU A 425 6.23 -11.54 -5.31
C LEU A 425 6.79 -12.88 -5.79
N THR A 426 6.43 -13.27 -6.99
CA THR A 426 7.00 -14.43 -7.65
C THR A 426 7.98 -13.99 -8.73
N HIS A 427 8.75 -14.93 -9.28
CA HIS A 427 9.71 -14.66 -10.37
C HIS A 427 10.76 -13.58 -10.01
N VAL A 428 11.13 -13.46 -8.72
CA VAL A 428 12.18 -12.53 -8.31
C VAL A 428 13.57 -13.06 -8.69
N GLY A 429 14.54 -12.16 -8.76
CA GLY A 429 15.93 -12.48 -9.08
C GLY A 429 16.12 -12.87 -10.54
N LEU A 430 17.11 -13.72 -10.78
CA LEU A 430 17.43 -14.27 -12.10
C LEU A 430 16.55 -15.47 -12.47
N ASP A 431 15.81 -16.00 -11.51
CA ASP A 431 15.03 -17.24 -11.62
C ASP A 431 13.79 -17.11 -12.54
N VAL A 432 13.54 -15.91 -13.06
CA VAL A 432 12.56 -15.70 -14.13
C VAL A 432 12.96 -16.40 -15.44
N GLY A 433 14.25 -16.65 -15.64
CA GLY A 433 14.79 -17.48 -16.72
C GLY A 433 14.47 -16.96 -18.12
N GLU A 434 13.66 -17.71 -18.87
CA GLU A 434 13.39 -17.47 -20.30
C GLU A 434 12.69 -16.15 -20.59
N ASP A 435 11.95 -15.56 -19.63
CA ASP A 435 11.29 -14.26 -19.81
C ASP A 435 12.30 -13.10 -19.93
N GLY A 436 13.52 -13.28 -19.39
CA GLY A 436 14.66 -12.41 -19.62
C GLY A 436 14.63 -11.11 -18.82
N MET A 437 15.50 -10.17 -19.24
CA MET A 437 15.88 -8.99 -18.44
C MET A 437 14.73 -8.07 -18.03
N THR A 438 13.67 -7.96 -18.83
CA THR A 438 12.53 -7.08 -18.50
C THR A 438 11.67 -7.63 -17.35
N HIS A 439 11.83 -8.90 -17.00
CA HIS A 439 11.12 -9.58 -15.92
C HIS A 439 12.00 -9.92 -14.71
N GLN A 440 13.29 -9.63 -14.79
CA GLN A 440 14.26 -9.87 -13.70
C GLN A 440 14.14 -8.82 -12.61
N CYS A 441 13.38 -9.11 -11.56
CA CYS A 441 13.30 -8.26 -10.37
C CYS A 441 14.51 -8.52 -9.47
N ILE A 442 15.62 -7.85 -9.77
CA ILE A 442 16.90 -7.96 -9.06
C ILE A 442 17.15 -6.84 -8.05
N ASP A 443 16.12 -6.10 -7.70
CA ASP A 443 16.15 -4.91 -6.85
C ASP A 443 15.09 -4.93 -5.72
N TYR A 444 14.38 -6.04 -5.55
CA TYR A 444 13.27 -6.15 -4.60
C TYR A 444 13.69 -5.94 -3.13
N VAL A 445 14.88 -6.37 -2.71
CA VAL A 445 15.38 -6.12 -1.34
C VAL A 445 15.62 -4.63 -1.14
N SER A 446 16.27 -3.97 -2.12
CA SER A 446 16.57 -2.54 -2.04
C SER A 446 15.31 -1.66 -2.10
N LEU A 447 14.33 -2.00 -2.93
CA LEU A 447 13.05 -1.30 -2.97
C LEU A 447 12.31 -1.42 -1.63
N MET A 448 12.24 -2.62 -1.09
CA MET A 448 11.58 -2.89 0.20
C MET A 448 12.32 -2.24 1.38
N SER A 449 13.64 -2.09 1.32
CA SER A 449 14.42 -1.45 2.39
C SER A 449 14.12 0.04 2.59
N ASN A 450 13.43 0.67 1.64
CA ASN A 450 12.99 2.08 1.75
C ASN A 450 11.64 2.25 2.46
N PHE A 451 10.97 1.17 2.82
CA PHE A 451 9.72 1.21 3.57
C PHE A 451 9.97 1.00 5.07
N PHE A 452 9.15 1.61 5.92
CA PHE A 452 9.37 1.57 7.37
C PHE A 452 8.50 0.52 8.08
N ASN A 453 7.36 0.13 7.49
CA ASN A 453 6.37 -0.75 8.12
C ASN A 453 6.13 -2.04 7.32
N TRP A 454 7.06 -2.42 6.46
CA TRP A 454 7.04 -3.67 5.72
C TRP A 454 8.02 -4.68 6.29
N LYS A 455 7.61 -5.93 6.31
CA LYS A 455 8.47 -7.09 6.56
C LYS A 455 8.70 -7.83 5.24
N LEU A 456 9.96 -8.18 4.94
CA LEU A 456 10.32 -8.95 3.75
C LEU A 456 10.77 -10.35 4.16
N VAL A 457 10.18 -11.37 3.53
CA VAL A 457 10.56 -12.78 3.69
C VAL A 457 10.90 -13.38 2.32
N VAL A 458 12.08 -13.98 2.21
CA VAL A 458 12.60 -14.65 1.02
C VAL A 458 12.86 -16.11 1.39
N PRO A 459 11.88 -17.02 1.31
CA PRO A 459 12.03 -18.38 1.82
C PRO A 459 13.04 -19.19 1.01
N ALA A 460 13.82 -20.02 1.72
CA ALA A 460 14.90 -20.79 1.13
C ALA A 460 14.44 -22.10 0.46
N ASP A 461 13.36 -22.71 0.96
CA ASP A 461 12.81 -23.95 0.40
C ASP A 461 11.28 -24.06 0.58
N PRO A 462 10.62 -25.08 0.00
CA PRO A 462 9.18 -25.27 0.11
C PRO A 462 8.65 -25.44 1.54
N ASN A 463 9.42 -26.02 2.45
CA ASN A 463 9.02 -26.16 3.85
C ASN A 463 8.95 -24.81 4.54
N GLN A 464 9.96 -23.98 4.36
CA GLN A 464 9.96 -22.63 4.92
C GLN A 464 8.87 -21.77 4.29
N THR A 465 8.60 -21.93 2.99
CA THR A 465 7.55 -21.20 2.28
C THR A 465 6.15 -21.48 2.82
N ASP A 466 5.79 -22.76 3.04
CA ASP A 466 4.49 -23.11 3.63
C ASP A 466 4.31 -22.43 4.99
N ARG A 467 5.31 -22.50 5.85
CA ARG A 467 5.27 -21.94 7.21
C ARG A 467 5.27 -20.41 7.22
N ALA A 468 6.11 -19.80 6.39
CA ALA A 468 6.16 -18.36 6.23
C ALA A 468 4.83 -17.79 5.68
N THR A 469 4.16 -18.52 4.77
CA THR A 469 2.84 -18.16 4.26
C THR A 469 1.79 -18.15 5.40
N ARG A 470 1.72 -19.21 6.19
CA ARG A 470 0.78 -19.28 7.33
C ARG A 470 1.08 -18.22 8.38
N TRP A 471 2.35 -17.98 8.67
CA TRP A 471 2.80 -16.93 9.55
C TRP A 471 2.38 -15.54 9.04
N ALA A 472 2.61 -15.26 7.76
CA ALA A 472 2.27 -13.99 7.13
C ALA A 472 0.75 -13.71 7.20
N LEU A 473 -0.09 -14.72 6.89
CA LEU A 473 -1.55 -14.58 6.92
C LEU A 473 -2.09 -14.22 8.31
N LYS A 474 -1.45 -14.68 9.38
CA LYS A 474 -1.83 -14.43 10.76
C LYS A 474 -1.24 -13.14 11.34
N THR A 475 -0.05 -12.76 10.90
CA THR A 475 0.72 -11.65 11.48
C THR A 475 0.19 -10.31 11.01
N PRO A 476 -0.13 -9.36 11.90
CA PRO A 476 -0.53 -8.01 11.53
C PRO A 476 0.59 -7.23 10.83
N GLY A 477 0.20 -6.28 9.98
CA GLY A 477 1.09 -5.39 9.23
C GLY A 477 1.38 -5.87 7.81
N ASN A 478 2.07 -5.02 7.07
CA ASN A 478 2.44 -5.29 5.70
C ASN A 478 3.58 -6.33 5.64
N ILE A 479 3.37 -7.40 4.88
CA ILE A 479 4.35 -8.47 4.72
C ILE A 479 4.50 -8.81 3.25
N CYS A 480 5.74 -8.84 2.78
CA CYS A 480 6.12 -9.28 1.46
C CYS A 480 6.77 -10.67 1.51
N LEU A 481 6.25 -11.62 0.74
CA LEU A 481 6.88 -12.92 0.49
C LEU A 481 7.46 -12.88 -0.93
N ALA A 482 8.78 -13.00 -1.08
CA ALA A 482 9.44 -12.94 -2.38
C ALA A 482 10.10 -14.28 -2.71
N MET A 483 9.85 -14.82 -3.92
CA MET A 483 10.32 -16.14 -4.32
C MET A 483 10.53 -16.29 -5.82
N GLY A 484 11.49 -17.11 -6.21
CA GLY A 484 11.72 -17.52 -7.59
C GLY A 484 10.68 -18.50 -8.11
N ARG A 485 10.86 -18.96 -9.37
CA ARG A 485 9.93 -19.90 -10.03
C ARG A 485 10.46 -21.33 -10.17
N SER A 486 11.76 -21.55 -10.04
CA SER A 486 12.37 -22.85 -10.27
C SER A 486 12.04 -23.86 -9.18
N LYS A 487 12.02 -25.12 -9.56
CA LYS A 487 11.95 -26.22 -8.60
C LYS A 487 13.20 -26.27 -7.75
N LEU A 488 13.02 -26.45 -6.46
CA LEU A 488 14.08 -26.47 -5.47
C LEU A 488 14.10 -27.80 -4.72
N PRO A 489 15.29 -28.33 -4.40
CA PRO A 489 15.40 -29.43 -3.46
C PRO A 489 15.06 -28.95 -2.04
N THR A 490 14.48 -29.83 -1.24
CA THR A 490 14.31 -29.59 0.20
C THR A 490 15.69 -29.61 0.88
N LEU A 491 15.98 -28.58 1.68
CA LEU A 491 17.22 -28.54 2.47
C LEU A 491 17.14 -29.54 3.63
N CYS A 492 18.03 -30.53 3.60
CA CYS A 492 18.04 -31.68 4.52
C CYS A 492 19.41 -31.91 5.17
N ALA A 493 19.38 -32.39 6.41
CA ALA A 493 20.53 -33.00 7.07
C ALA A 493 20.14 -34.40 7.59
N ASN A 494 20.96 -35.38 7.34
CA ASN A 494 20.73 -36.78 7.74
C ASN A 494 19.34 -37.31 7.32
N GLY A 495 18.89 -36.93 6.12
CA GLY A 495 17.59 -37.33 5.56
C GLY A 495 16.37 -36.62 6.16
N LYS A 496 16.56 -35.63 7.04
CA LYS A 496 15.47 -34.85 7.67
C LYS A 496 15.46 -33.42 7.13
N PRO A 497 14.26 -32.87 6.77
CA PRO A 497 14.12 -31.49 6.35
C PRO A 497 14.50 -30.52 7.49
N LEU A 498 15.40 -29.58 7.22
CA LEU A 498 15.90 -28.61 8.20
C LEU A 498 14.91 -27.48 8.49
N LEU A 499 14.15 -27.08 7.48
CA LEU A 499 13.25 -25.93 7.54
C LEU A 499 11.77 -26.34 7.76
N ALA A 500 11.50 -27.63 8.07
CA ALA A 500 10.18 -28.14 8.44
C ALA A 500 9.83 -27.87 9.93
N ARG A 501 10.21 -26.72 10.44
CA ARG A 501 9.97 -26.22 11.80
C ARG A 501 9.22 -24.90 11.75
N ASP A 502 8.72 -24.41 12.87
CA ASP A 502 8.03 -23.12 12.94
C ASP A 502 8.90 -22.00 12.39
N PHE A 503 8.28 -21.11 11.62
CA PHE A 503 8.96 -19.96 11.04
C PHE A 503 9.11 -18.84 12.08
N THR A 504 10.33 -18.35 12.26
CA THR A 504 10.67 -17.21 13.10
C THR A 504 11.17 -16.06 12.21
N TYR A 505 10.47 -14.93 12.22
CA TYR A 505 10.91 -13.74 11.49
C TYR A 505 12.20 -13.19 12.11
N GLY A 506 13.18 -12.86 11.27
CA GLY A 506 14.50 -12.35 11.68
C GLY A 506 15.57 -13.43 11.89
N GLU A 507 15.20 -14.71 11.91
CA GLU A 507 16.17 -15.79 12.10
C GLU A 507 16.88 -16.16 10.78
N ALA A 508 18.21 -16.19 10.80
CA ALA A 508 19.04 -16.78 9.74
C ALA A 508 19.40 -18.23 10.13
N VAL A 509 18.79 -19.19 9.45
CA VAL A 509 18.91 -20.60 9.82
C VAL A 509 20.21 -21.19 9.31
N LYS A 510 21.05 -21.71 10.22
CA LYS A 510 22.23 -22.47 9.83
C LYS A 510 21.78 -23.80 9.25
N VAL A 511 22.03 -24.02 7.94
CA VAL A 511 21.65 -25.22 7.19
C VAL A 511 22.82 -26.16 6.93
N ARG A 512 24.04 -25.73 7.21
CA ARG A 512 25.26 -26.56 7.19
C ARG A 512 26.26 -26.05 8.22
N GLU A 513 26.87 -26.97 8.95
CA GLU A 513 27.95 -26.67 9.88
C GLU A 513 29.29 -26.50 9.13
N GLY A 514 30.19 -25.69 9.67
CA GLY A 514 31.54 -25.47 9.18
C GLY A 514 32.26 -24.43 10.03
N LYS A 515 33.60 -24.49 10.04
CA LYS A 515 34.43 -23.63 10.91
C LYS A 515 35.45 -22.78 10.16
N ASP A 516 35.72 -23.12 8.90
CA ASP A 516 36.83 -22.52 8.13
C ASP A 516 36.40 -21.31 7.29
N ALA A 517 35.12 -21.20 7.01
CA ALA A 517 34.49 -20.09 6.31
C ALA A 517 32.95 -20.11 6.51
N ALA A 518 32.27 -19.02 6.18
CA ALA A 518 30.82 -18.93 6.23
C ALA A 518 30.23 -18.36 4.93
N ILE A 519 29.05 -18.87 4.53
CA ILE A 519 28.24 -18.32 3.46
C ILE A 519 26.90 -17.87 4.04
N LEU A 520 26.57 -16.59 3.85
CA LEU A 520 25.27 -16.01 4.13
C LEU A 520 24.50 -15.96 2.79
N ALA A 521 23.50 -16.80 2.62
CA ALA A 521 22.81 -16.98 1.35
C ALA A 521 21.35 -16.52 1.40
N LEU A 522 20.96 -15.61 0.50
CA LEU A 522 19.61 -15.07 0.41
C LEU A 522 18.63 -16.13 -0.12
N GLY A 523 17.61 -16.47 0.67
CA GLY A 523 16.52 -17.33 0.24
C GLY A 523 16.96 -18.61 -0.47
N ALA A 524 16.44 -18.84 -1.66
CA ALA A 524 16.71 -20.03 -2.47
C ALA A 524 18.20 -20.23 -2.85
N MET A 525 19.03 -19.18 -2.78
CA MET A 525 20.47 -19.29 -2.99
C MET A 525 21.14 -20.19 -1.94
N ALA A 526 20.48 -20.46 -0.80
CA ALA A 526 20.97 -21.38 0.21
C ALA A 526 21.23 -22.81 -0.34
N GLY A 527 20.38 -23.27 -1.28
CA GLY A 527 20.56 -24.56 -1.94
C GLY A 527 21.90 -24.66 -2.71
N ARG A 528 22.21 -23.61 -3.51
CA ARG A 528 23.49 -23.52 -4.26
C ARG A 528 24.67 -23.33 -3.33
N ALA A 529 24.51 -22.59 -2.24
CA ALA A 529 25.54 -22.40 -1.23
C ALA A 529 25.88 -23.72 -0.50
N VAL A 530 24.89 -24.56 -0.19
CA VAL A 530 25.10 -25.89 0.39
C VAL A 530 25.87 -26.81 -0.59
N GLN A 531 25.53 -26.77 -1.88
CA GLN A 531 26.28 -27.51 -2.90
C GLN A 531 27.74 -27.03 -3.01
N ALA A 532 27.94 -25.69 -3.03
CA ALA A 532 29.27 -25.08 -3.05
C ALA A 532 30.12 -25.50 -1.81
N ALA A 533 29.49 -25.49 -0.63
CA ALA A 533 30.14 -25.95 0.60
C ALA A 533 30.49 -27.44 0.56
N GLY A 534 29.73 -28.27 -0.17
CA GLY A 534 30.08 -29.66 -0.47
C GLY A 534 31.38 -29.77 -1.28
N LEU A 535 31.48 -29.01 -2.38
CA LEU A 535 32.68 -28.96 -3.23
C LEU A 535 33.91 -28.45 -2.46
N LEU A 536 33.73 -27.53 -1.53
CA LEU A 536 34.78 -26.99 -0.67
C LEU A 536 35.28 -28.02 0.36
N ALA A 537 34.36 -28.82 0.92
CA ALA A 537 34.71 -29.88 1.87
C ALA A 537 35.56 -30.96 1.24
N GLU A 538 35.35 -31.30 -0.05
CA GLU A 538 36.25 -32.23 -0.81
C GLU A 538 37.67 -31.70 -0.89
N LYS A 539 37.86 -30.37 -0.75
CA LYS A 539 39.17 -29.70 -0.71
C LYS A 539 39.66 -29.40 0.71
N GLY A 540 38.97 -29.91 1.73
CA GLY A 540 39.33 -29.74 3.13
C GLY A 540 38.96 -28.38 3.72
N VAL A 541 37.99 -27.69 3.15
CA VAL A 541 37.45 -26.40 3.67
C VAL A 541 36.04 -26.60 4.19
N GLU A 542 35.92 -26.70 5.53
CA GLU A 542 34.63 -26.86 6.20
C GLU A 542 33.89 -25.50 6.28
N THR A 543 32.84 -25.37 5.48
CA THR A 543 32.11 -24.10 5.31
C THR A 543 30.72 -24.18 5.92
N SER A 544 30.41 -23.28 6.84
CA SER A 544 29.04 -23.08 7.34
C SER A 544 28.17 -22.33 6.33
N VAL A 545 26.88 -22.68 6.28
CA VAL A 545 25.89 -21.99 5.40
C VAL A 545 24.69 -21.58 6.21
N TYR A 546 24.32 -20.30 6.09
CA TYR A 546 23.14 -19.71 6.70
C TYR A 546 22.14 -19.35 5.61
N ALA A 547 20.92 -19.86 5.72
CA ALA A 547 19.78 -19.44 4.90
C ALA A 547 19.19 -18.16 5.49
N VAL A 548 19.44 -17.05 4.83
CA VAL A 548 18.90 -15.72 5.22
C VAL A 548 17.57 -15.52 4.52
N SER A 549 16.48 -15.67 5.27
CA SER A 549 15.13 -15.47 4.74
C SER A 549 14.51 -14.11 5.09
N CYS A 550 15.11 -13.36 5.99
CA CYS A 550 14.64 -12.03 6.41
C CYS A 550 15.77 -11.00 6.20
N PRO A 551 16.03 -10.58 4.94
CA PRO A 551 17.21 -9.76 4.63
C PRO A 551 17.20 -8.38 5.27
N LEU A 552 16.04 -7.85 5.64
CA LEU A 552 15.87 -6.54 6.28
C LEU A 552 15.90 -6.59 7.81
N GLU A 553 15.76 -7.79 8.40
CA GLU A 553 15.88 -8.02 9.85
C GLU A 553 17.15 -8.84 10.09
N ILE A 554 18.20 -8.19 10.57
CA ILE A 554 19.52 -8.80 10.64
C ILE A 554 19.64 -9.64 11.91
N ASP A 555 19.89 -10.94 11.75
CA ASP A 555 20.26 -11.84 12.84
C ASP A 555 21.71 -11.58 13.26
N GLU A 556 21.89 -10.73 14.26
CA GLU A 556 23.21 -10.35 14.76
C GLU A 556 23.99 -11.53 15.35
N SER A 557 23.29 -12.54 15.88
CA SER A 557 23.91 -13.74 16.42
C SER A 557 24.50 -14.59 15.29
N ALA A 558 23.72 -14.87 14.27
CA ALA A 558 24.18 -15.60 13.09
C ALA A 558 25.29 -14.85 12.34
N LEU A 559 25.17 -13.52 12.22
CA LEU A 559 26.17 -12.67 11.61
C LEU A 559 27.49 -12.73 12.40
N THR A 560 27.44 -12.61 13.73
CA THR A 560 28.62 -12.69 14.61
C THR A 560 29.30 -14.05 14.50
N GLU A 561 28.51 -15.13 14.52
CA GLU A 561 29.05 -16.50 14.39
C GLU A 561 29.71 -16.72 13.01
N ALA A 562 29.08 -16.23 11.93
CA ALA A 562 29.68 -16.30 10.59
C ALA A 562 31.02 -15.57 10.53
N PHE A 563 31.14 -14.39 11.15
CA PHE A 563 32.37 -13.61 11.17
C PHE A 563 33.49 -14.23 12.00
N GLN A 564 33.16 -15.05 13.01
CA GLN A 564 34.17 -15.80 13.80
C GLN A 564 34.96 -16.80 12.95
N THR A 565 34.47 -17.22 11.78
CA THR A 565 35.21 -18.07 10.84
C THR A 565 36.39 -17.34 10.18
N GLY A 566 36.43 -16.01 10.24
CA GLY A 566 37.45 -15.16 9.60
C GLY A 566 37.29 -14.98 8.08
N THR A 567 36.36 -15.71 7.42
CA THR A 567 36.11 -15.59 5.98
C THR A 567 34.61 -15.71 5.70
N VAL A 568 33.99 -14.65 5.17
CA VAL A 568 32.55 -14.56 4.96
C VAL A 568 32.22 -14.20 3.51
N LEU A 569 31.34 -14.97 2.88
CA LEU A 569 30.78 -14.69 1.56
C LEU A 569 29.26 -14.47 1.68
N THR A 570 28.74 -13.35 1.20
CA THR A 570 27.29 -13.20 0.99
C THR A 570 26.94 -13.61 -0.43
N VAL A 571 25.82 -14.33 -0.61
CA VAL A 571 25.40 -14.85 -1.92
C VAL A 571 23.92 -14.51 -2.14
N GLU A 572 23.63 -13.80 -3.23
CA GLU A 572 22.30 -13.33 -3.55
C GLU A 572 22.04 -13.24 -5.06
N ASP A 573 20.86 -13.57 -5.51
CA ASP A 573 20.39 -13.36 -6.89
C ASP A 573 19.76 -11.96 -7.06
N HIS A 574 20.40 -10.99 -6.47
CA HIS A 574 20.00 -9.61 -6.36
C HIS A 574 21.17 -8.70 -6.75
N ASN A 575 20.87 -7.44 -7.11
CA ASN A 575 21.89 -6.42 -7.37
C ASN A 575 22.83 -6.32 -6.16
N VAL A 576 24.08 -6.69 -6.38
CA VAL A 576 25.11 -6.79 -5.34
C VAL A 576 25.38 -5.48 -4.60
N ASN A 577 25.05 -4.32 -5.23
CA ASN A 577 25.32 -3.01 -4.65
C ASN A 577 24.27 -2.57 -3.60
N SER A 578 23.09 -3.16 -3.60
CA SER A 578 21.95 -2.69 -2.79
C SER A 578 21.13 -3.84 -2.16
N GLY A 579 21.62 -5.07 -2.24
CA GLY A 579 20.94 -6.24 -1.71
C GLY A 579 21.29 -6.55 -0.25
N MET A 580 20.98 -7.78 0.14
CA MET A 580 21.22 -8.34 1.48
C MET A 580 22.68 -8.18 1.90
N GLY A 581 23.62 -8.53 1.03
CA GLY A 581 25.05 -8.49 1.34
C GLY A 581 25.53 -7.10 1.73
N SER A 582 24.99 -6.04 1.11
CA SER A 582 25.32 -4.66 1.45
C SER A 582 24.82 -4.29 2.84
N LEU A 583 23.58 -4.67 3.17
CA LEU A 583 22.97 -4.37 4.47
C LEU A 583 23.67 -5.13 5.61
N TRP A 584 23.92 -6.42 5.42
CA TRP A 584 24.51 -7.26 6.44
C TRP A 584 25.97 -6.92 6.71
N LEU A 585 26.78 -6.59 5.68
CA LEU A 585 28.17 -6.17 5.87
C LEU A 585 28.26 -4.78 6.49
N ALA A 586 27.32 -3.86 6.18
CA ALA A 586 27.24 -2.57 6.89
C ALA A 586 26.97 -2.78 8.39
N ARG A 587 26.03 -3.68 8.73
CA ARG A 587 25.77 -4.01 10.14
C ARG A 587 26.96 -4.68 10.84
N ALA A 588 27.67 -5.55 10.16
CA ALA A 588 28.89 -6.17 10.68
C ALA A 588 29.95 -5.11 11.04
N GLU A 589 30.14 -4.09 10.20
CA GLU A 589 31.05 -2.97 10.48
C GLU A 589 30.60 -2.16 11.70
N GLU A 590 29.28 -1.85 11.82
CA GLU A 590 28.73 -1.17 13.01
C GLU A 590 28.94 -1.97 14.31
N LEU A 591 28.87 -3.30 14.24
CA LEU A 591 29.12 -4.20 15.38
C LEU A 591 30.63 -4.41 15.65
N GLY A 592 31.52 -3.84 14.83
CA GLY A 592 32.96 -4.02 14.97
C GLY A 592 33.49 -5.41 14.58
N LEU A 593 32.69 -6.21 13.86
CA LEU A 593 33.09 -7.54 13.42
C LEU A 593 34.16 -7.45 12.33
N ARG A 594 35.14 -8.38 12.33
CA ARG A 594 36.25 -8.40 11.37
C ARG A 594 36.40 -9.78 10.75
N ALA A 595 36.38 -9.83 9.43
CA ALA A 595 36.65 -11.00 8.60
C ALA A 595 37.06 -10.53 7.20
N ALA A 596 37.71 -11.41 6.43
CA ALA A 596 37.75 -11.22 4.98
C ALA A 596 36.34 -11.45 4.43
N ALA A 597 35.71 -10.41 3.96
CA ALA A 597 34.32 -10.47 3.51
C ALA A 597 34.18 -10.06 2.04
N ARG A 598 33.29 -10.74 1.30
CA ARG A 598 32.98 -10.43 -0.10
C ARG A 598 31.50 -10.62 -0.35
N ARG A 599 30.92 -9.76 -1.21
CA ARG A 599 29.56 -9.91 -1.74
C ARG A 599 29.61 -10.57 -3.11
N LEU A 600 28.78 -11.58 -3.31
CA LEU A 600 28.57 -12.24 -4.60
C LEU A 600 27.09 -12.11 -4.97
N GLY A 601 26.81 -11.45 -6.09
CA GLY A 601 25.47 -11.17 -6.56
C GLY A 601 25.46 -10.71 -8.02
N VAL A 602 24.36 -10.12 -8.44
CA VAL A 602 24.13 -9.69 -9.81
C VAL A 602 24.77 -8.33 -10.08
N HIS A 603 25.54 -8.22 -11.15
CA HIS A 603 26.26 -7.00 -11.57
C HIS A 603 25.66 -6.35 -12.83
N ARG A 604 24.79 -7.05 -13.56
CA ARG A 604 24.12 -6.60 -14.79
C ARG A 604 22.81 -7.36 -14.94
N TYR A 605 21.90 -6.89 -15.81
CA TYR A 605 20.76 -7.71 -16.22
C TYR A 605 21.24 -8.99 -16.91
N GLY A 606 20.58 -10.11 -16.64
CA GLY A 606 20.89 -11.40 -17.25
C GLY A 606 20.19 -11.56 -18.60
N ASP A 607 20.60 -12.61 -19.33
CA ASP A 607 20.01 -12.95 -20.63
C ASP A 607 18.74 -13.79 -20.47
N SER A 608 18.00 -14.04 -21.55
CA SER A 608 16.94 -15.05 -21.60
C SER A 608 17.52 -16.44 -21.77
N GLY A 609 17.08 -17.40 -20.98
CA GLY A 609 17.49 -18.78 -21.08
C GLY A 609 17.05 -19.62 -19.89
N PRO A 610 17.35 -20.92 -19.86
CA PRO A 610 17.09 -21.74 -18.69
C PRO A 610 17.74 -21.14 -17.44
N SER A 611 17.01 -21.12 -16.32
CA SER A 611 17.49 -20.44 -15.09
C SER A 611 18.90 -20.88 -14.69
N GLU A 612 19.24 -22.18 -14.77
CA GLU A 612 20.58 -22.69 -14.42
C GLU A 612 21.70 -22.09 -15.29
N GLU A 613 21.43 -21.89 -16.59
CA GLU A 613 22.39 -21.28 -17.51
C GLU A 613 22.57 -19.78 -17.21
N VAL A 614 21.46 -19.09 -16.86
CA VAL A 614 21.49 -17.67 -16.47
C VAL A 614 22.29 -17.50 -15.19
N TYR A 615 22.06 -18.32 -14.16
CA TYR A 615 22.87 -18.31 -12.93
C TYR A 615 24.34 -18.58 -13.20
N ALA A 616 24.67 -19.57 -14.05
CA ALA A 616 26.05 -19.87 -14.41
C ALA A 616 26.72 -18.71 -15.14
N ALA A 617 26.04 -18.09 -16.12
CA ALA A 617 26.54 -16.94 -16.86
C ALA A 617 26.77 -15.70 -15.98
N MET A 618 26.06 -15.63 -14.86
CA MET A 618 26.19 -14.54 -13.87
C MET A 618 27.16 -14.85 -12.73
N GLY A 619 27.84 -16.02 -12.79
CA GLY A 619 28.80 -16.43 -11.76
C GLY A 619 28.19 -16.86 -10.44
N LEU A 620 26.93 -17.32 -10.47
CA LEU A 620 26.15 -17.71 -9.30
C LEU A 620 25.85 -19.22 -9.24
N SER A 621 26.55 -20.04 -10.05
CA SER A 621 26.53 -21.51 -9.91
C SER A 621 27.26 -21.96 -8.64
N ALA A 622 27.02 -23.19 -8.20
CA ALA A 622 27.70 -23.75 -7.03
C ALA A 622 29.24 -23.74 -7.19
N ASP A 623 29.76 -24.08 -8.39
CA ASP A 623 31.19 -24.03 -8.69
C ASP A 623 31.76 -22.61 -8.58
N ALA A 624 31.04 -21.61 -9.11
CA ALA A 624 31.47 -20.22 -9.06
C ALA A 624 31.45 -19.66 -7.62
N ILE A 625 30.46 -20.05 -6.82
CA ILE A 625 30.40 -19.71 -5.40
C ILE A 625 31.59 -20.32 -4.65
N ALA A 626 31.89 -21.61 -4.89
CA ALA A 626 33.01 -22.28 -4.27
C ALA A 626 34.36 -21.64 -4.65
N ALA A 627 34.58 -21.37 -5.95
CA ALA A 627 35.77 -20.72 -6.44
C ALA A 627 35.99 -19.33 -5.84
N THR A 628 34.89 -18.54 -5.73
CA THR A 628 34.92 -17.20 -5.12
C THR A 628 35.34 -17.24 -3.66
N LEU A 629 34.84 -18.23 -2.89
CA LEU A 629 35.18 -18.37 -1.48
C LEU A 629 36.63 -18.84 -1.30
N GLU A 630 37.10 -19.76 -2.17
CA GLU A 630 38.51 -20.19 -2.18
C GLU A 630 39.48 -19.02 -2.41
N ASP A 631 39.17 -18.17 -3.39
CA ASP A 631 39.98 -16.98 -3.68
C ASP A 631 39.96 -15.97 -2.54
N LEU A 632 38.80 -15.76 -1.92
CA LEU A 632 38.68 -14.90 -0.75
C LEU A 632 39.55 -15.44 0.42
N LYS A 633 39.53 -16.75 0.65
CA LYS A 633 40.30 -17.38 1.72
C LYS A 633 41.82 -17.29 1.50
N LYS A 634 42.29 -17.25 0.24
CA LYS A 634 43.72 -17.03 -0.07
C LYS A 634 44.18 -15.61 0.29
N VAL A 635 43.28 -14.62 0.08
CA VAL A 635 43.57 -13.21 0.41
C VAL A 635 43.52 -12.96 1.92
N ALA A 636 42.74 -13.75 2.67
CA ALA A 636 42.60 -13.65 4.13
C ALA A 636 43.83 -14.23 4.91
N ARG A 637 44.69 -14.99 4.26
CA ARG A 637 45.94 -15.52 4.80
C ARG A 637 47.11 -14.56 4.58
#